data_ce849fbf5f8f98906d88ac4311ad4af0
#
_entry.id   ce849fbf5f8f98906d88ac4311ad4af0
#
_cell.length_a   1.000
_cell.length_b   1.000
_cell.length_c   1.000
_cell.angle_alpha   90.00
_cell.angle_beta   90.00
_cell.angle_gamma   90.00
#
_symmetry.space_group_name_H-M   'P 1'
#
loop_
_entity.id
_entity.type
_entity.pdbx_description
1 polymer ?
#
loop_
_entity_poly.entity_id
_entity_poly.type
_entity_poly.pdbx_seq_one_letter_code
_entity_poly.pdbx_strand_id
1 'polypeptide(L)'
;MMKPINSLTNVSSWSGFDEMSRLLSFAVLFTFSLTGRAQTDSTMVRNDSVTWNKSLEGVTVTAQRQLIRQDIDRIGYDVQGDEDSKTENVLDMLRKVPMVTIDGEDNILVKGNSNYKIYKNGHLDPSLSKNAREILKAMPASAVKRIEVITDPGAREDAEGVNAILNIVMMDTKKMAGVTGSLTGSYNSLRYPSLGAYLATQLGKAILSVDYGYNYMSKKATTTNGHVERTFVSTGNTEVVDSRGTNPGYVHYVDVNASYDIDTLNLLSASFGGYFYKVDVQGGSDVTMCDRGGNPLYHYADDYWMPDYYHHSWNGRLDYEHKTHRKDEKFTLSYMLALTRQHTEQETNYVDALDIPFNYTGFLLNSREHFTEHTFQADYVRPLWEGHKFEIGTKYIFRQNSSDNAQHFYDAASTTTSDLFDHTTQIAAAYADYIYHKGKWVARAGLRYEYSHMKGHYPDGKTADFGKHLSDWVPQASVKYQVDDRQSLKLAYTTSITRPGITYLNPAVYSYPASVQFGNAHLESAREQSILFTYMYVGQRLTLQLVPQFHFYHNALGSIVYAEGDTRYSTYGNVLKQHRFQMEGYVQWKPFNATTFVANITFTDNHANHNAAQLKQHLTSMYYYAYLSQKLPWKLTATAYTYGEVGHSPMNIYAYGRPWMRYAFMLQRSFLSDDRLTVRLMANAPFHKNLHYKTCTTQGDIIGWGDNINTQNNQFFRLSVSYRFGKLKASVKKTETTIENSDVVGGISKGK
;
A
#
# COMPACT_ATOMS: atom_id res chain seq x y z
N MET A 1 20.31 30.10 40.77
CA MET A 1 19.95 31.33 40.04
C MET A 1 20.41 31.18 38.59
N MET A 2 19.59 30.60 37.76
CA MET A 2 19.81 30.56 36.31
C MET A 2 18.57 31.10 35.64
N LYS A 3 18.73 32.13 34.86
CA LYS A 3 17.68 32.81 34.09
C LYS A 3 17.20 31.89 32.95
N PRO A 4 15.91 31.88 32.59
CA PRO A 4 15.44 31.14 31.44
C PRO A 4 15.83 31.88 30.14
N ILE A 5 16.35 31.15 29.18
CA ILE A 5 16.55 31.63 27.81
C ILE A 5 15.19 31.47 27.09
N ASN A 6 14.43 32.55 27.09
CA ASN A 6 13.34 32.79 26.14
C ASN A 6 13.96 33.39 24.89
N SER A 7 13.80 32.71 23.75
CA SER A 7 13.65 33.26 22.40
C SER A 7 14.17 32.29 21.35
N LEU A 8 13.29 31.45 20.84
CA LEU A 8 13.36 30.94 19.47
C LEU A 8 11.93 30.74 18.95
N THR A 9 11.21 31.84 18.90
CA THR A 9 10.09 31.99 17.97
C THR A 9 10.60 32.69 16.74
N ASN A 10 11.07 31.94 15.76
CA ASN A 10 11.09 32.39 14.39
C ASN A 10 10.46 31.28 13.53
N VAL A 11 9.17 31.45 13.30
CA VAL A 11 8.40 30.78 12.27
C VAL A 11 8.94 31.26 10.93
N SER A 12 9.85 30.50 10.36
CA SER A 12 10.26 30.64 8.97
C SER A 12 10.18 29.29 8.30
N SER A 13 9.02 28.95 7.80
CA SER A 13 8.96 27.88 6.80
C SER A 13 7.55 27.74 6.22
N TRP A 14 7.14 28.72 5.46
CA TRP A 14 6.10 28.60 4.45
C TRP A 14 6.68 28.35 3.06
N SER A 15 7.92 27.81 2.96
CA SER A 15 8.58 27.57 1.67
C SER A 15 7.83 26.58 0.77
N GLY A 16 7.17 25.57 1.37
CA GLY A 16 6.36 24.61 0.60
C GLY A 16 5.07 25.21 0.04
N PHE A 17 4.49 26.21 0.73
CA PHE A 17 3.28 26.90 0.25
C PHE A 17 3.59 27.88 -0.88
N ASP A 18 4.76 28.51 -0.83
CA ASP A 18 5.23 29.42 -1.89
C ASP A 18 5.53 28.68 -3.20
N GLU A 19 6.15 27.49 -3.12
CA GLU A 19 6.38 26.64 -4.30
C GLU A 19 5.06 26.08 -4.86
N MET A 20 4.11 25.69 -4.00
CA MET A 20 2.79 25.21 -4.42
C MET A 20 1.96 26.34 -5.06
N SER A 21 2.06 27.57 -4.55
CA SER A 21 1.38 28.73 -5.14
C SER A 21 1.95 29.08 -6.54
N ARG A 22 3.26 28.95 -6.72
CA ARG A 22 3.92 29.16 -8.02
C ARG A 22 3.56 28.07 -9.04
N LEU A 23 3.46 26.80 -8.64
CA LEU A 23 3.04 25.71 -9.50
C LEU A 23 1.55 25.77 -9.87
N LEU A 24 0.69 26.12 -8.91
CA LEU A 24 -0.74 26.40 -9.16
C LEU A 24 -0.93 27.61 -10.09
N SER A 25 -0.15 28.68 -9.91
CA SER A 25 -0.16 29.85 -10.77
C SER A 25 0.30 29.50 -12.20
N PHE A 26 1.29 28.61 -12.36
CA PHE A 26 1.73 28.13 -13.66
C PHE A 26 0.67 27.25 -14.36
N ALA A 27 -0.04 26.39 -13.61
CA ALA A 27 -1.14 25.58 -14.11
C ALA A 27 -2.34 26.45 -14.54
N VAL A 28 -2.64 27.50 -13.79
CA VAL A 28 -3.71 28.47 -14.11
C VAL A 28 -3.32 29.33 -15.33
N LEU A 29 -2.07 29.75 -15.45
CA LEU A 29 -1.57 30.49 -16.62
C LEU A 29 -1.57 29.64 -17.88
N PHE A 30 -1.30 28.33 -17.78
CA PHE A 30 -1.36 27.43 -18.93
C PHE A 30 -2.79 27.20 -19.43
N THR A 31 -3.79 27.26 -18.56
CA THR A 31 -5.21 27.17 -18.96
C THR A 31 -5.75 28.45 -19.59
N PHE A 32 -5.24 29.62 -19.21
CA PHE A 32 -5.68 30.91 -19.76
C PHE A 32 -5.06 31.24 -21.13
N SER A 33 -3.87 30.72 -21.45
CA SER A 33 -3.21 30.96 -22.74
C SER A 33 -3.73 30.11 -23.92
N LEU A 34 -4.57 29.11 -23.66
CA LEU A 34 -5.16 28.24 -24.70
C LEU A 34 -6.57 28.65 -25.15
N THR A 35 -7.15 29.71 -24.57
CA THR A 35 -8.41 30.29 -25.06
C THR A 35 -8.16 31.34 -26.16
N GLY A 36 -7.48 30.93 -27.21
CA GLY A 36 -7.33 31.74 -28.40
C GLY A 36 -8.64 31.80 -29.23
N ARG A 37 -9.22 32.97 -29.26
CA ARG A 37 -10.25 33.54 -30.12
C ARG A 37 -10.78 32.61 -31.24
N ALA A 38 -12.00 32.14 -31.08
CA ALA A 38 -12.87 31.82 -32.19
C ALA A 38 -13.50 33.13 -32.67
N GLN A 39 -13.03 33.66 -33.79
CA GLN A 39 -13.65 34.74 -34.49
C GLN A 39 -14.91 34.20 -35.21
N THR A 40 -16.07 34.69 -34.85
CA THR A 40 -17.32 34.47 -35.57
C THR A 40 -17.37 35.46 -36.71
N ASP A 41 -17.13 34.99 -37.94
CA ASP A 41 -17.48 35.69 -39.15
C ASP A 41 -18.97 35.43 -39.46
N SER A 42 -19.77 36.47 -39.30
CA SER A 42 -21.16 36.50 -39.73
C SER A 42 -21.21 37.02 -41.17
N THR A 43 -21.29 36.13 -42.16
CA THR A 43 -21.73 36.49 -43.51
C THR A 43 -23.14 35.96 -43.73
N MET A 44 -24.06 36.90 -43.95
CA MET A 44 -25.39 36.64 -44.51
C MET A 44 -25.23 36.01 -45.90
N VAL A 45 -25.91 34.91 -46.15
CA VAL A 45 -26.15 34.42 -47.50
C VAL A 45 -27.63 34.05 -47.66
N ARG A 46 -28.16 34.60 -48.72
CA ARG A 46 -29.51 34.51 -49.32
C ARG A 46 -30.02 33.09 -49.45
N ASN A 47 -31.34 32.96 -49.27
CA ASN A 47 -32.17 31.82 -49.64
C ASN A 47 -31.97 31.41 -51.12
N ASP A 48 -31.65 30.13 -51.33
CA ASP A 48 -32.09 29.37 -52.47
C ASP A 48 -32.39 27.92 -52.01
N SER A 49 -33.61 27.51 -52.34
CA SER A 49 -34.17 26.21 -51.97
C SER A 49 -33.55 25.10 -52.81
N VAL A 50 -32.69 24.29 -52.16
CA VAL A 50 -32.30 22.97 -52.64
C VAL A 50 -32.52 21.98 -51.51
N THR A 51 -33.51 21.11 -51.70
CA THR A 51 -33.78 19.98 -50.79
C THR A 51 -32.65 18.96 -50.84
N TRP A 52 -31.75 19.00 -49.87
CA TRP A 52 -30.80 17.92 -49.58
C TRP A 52 -31.29 17.11 -48.42
N ASN A 53 -31.75 15.87 -48.67
CA ASN A 53 -31.88 14.87 -47.64
C ASN A 53 -30.48 14.51 -47.10
N LYS A 54 -29.99 15.23 -46.11
CA LYS A 54 -28.88 14.77 -45.26
C LYS A 54 -29.50 13.94 -44.16
N SER A 55 -29.28 12.62 -44.18
CA SER A 55 -29.42 11.78 -42.99
C SER A 55 -28.52 12.35 -41.92
N LEU A 56 -29.11 12.86 -40.83
CA LEU A 56 -28.38 13.21 -39.63
C LEU A 56 -27.79 11.91 -39.09
N GLU A 57 -26.47 11.74 -39.21
CA GLU A 57 -25.76 10.76 -38.40
C GLU A 57 -26.11 11.05 -36.94
N GLY A 58 -26.75 10.09 -36.30
CA GLY A 58 -27.19 10.22 -34.90
C GLY A 58 -25.99 10.60 -34.05
N VAL A 59 -26.05 11.76 -33.42
CA VAL A 59 -25.10 12.17 -32.38
C VAL A 59 -25.31 11.20 -31.26
N THR A 60 -24.48 10.17 -31.18
CA THR A 60 -24.43 9.27 -30.03
C THR A 60 -23.87 10.08 -28.87
N VAL A 61 -24.74 10.60 -28.02
CA VAL A 61 -24.35 11.19 -26.73
C VAL A 61 -23.88 10.04 -25.85
N THR A 62 -22.62 9.72 -25.92
CA THR A 62 -21.99 8.82 -24.96
C THR A 62 -21.98 9.53 -23.61
N ALA A 63 -22.89 9.14 -22.72
CA ALA A 63 -22.85 9.61 -21.35
C ALA A 63 -21.48 9.28 -20.76
N GLN A 64 -20.80 10.29 -20.24
CA GLN A 64 -19.49 10.10 -19.60
C GLN A 64 -19.62 9.14 -18.45
N ARG A 65 -18.88 8.02 -18.51
CA ARG A 65 -18.87 6.99 -17.49
C ARG A 65 -18.32 7.56 -16.19
N GLN A 66 -19.05 7.38 -15.09
CA GLN A 66 -18.59 7.75 -13.75
C GLN A 66 -17.49 6.78 -13.32
N LEU A 67 -16.33 7.32 -12.90
CA LEU A 67 -15.20 6.51 -12.45
C LEU A 67 -15.39 5.98 -11.04
N ILE A 68 -16.25 6.61 -10.22
CA ILE A 68 -16.44 6.25 -8.81
C ILE A 68 -17.85 5.79 -8.57
N ARG A 69 -17.98 4.69 -7.80
CA ARG A 69 -19.24 4.14 -7.29
C ARG A 69 -19.10 3.87 -5.81
N GLN A 70 -20.18 4.09 -5.06
CA GLN A 70 -20.26 3.77 -3.64
C GLN A 70 -21.33 2.73 -3.37
N ASP A 71 -20.92 1.60 -2.82
CA ASP A 71 -21.80 0.60 -2.20
C ASP A 71 -21.85 0.81 -0.67
N ILE A 72 -22.56 -0.06 0.06
CA ILE A 72 -22.67 0.07 1.52
C ILE A 72 -21.31 -0.12 2.20
N ASP A 73 -20.50 -1.04 1.72
CA ASP A 73 -19.24 -1.48 2.33
C ASP A 73 -18.00 -0.97 1.62
N ARG A 74 -18.13 -0.47 0.38
CA ARG A 74 -16.98 -0.14 -0.47
C ARG A 74 -17.17 1.06 -1.37
N ILE A 75 -16.05 1.59 -1.81
CA ILE A 75 -15.94 2.61 -2.86
C ILE A 75 -15.15 1.98 -4.00
N GLY A 76 -15.74 1.94 -5.19
CA GLY A 76 -15.11 1.39 -6.39
C GLY A 76 -14.62 2.49 -7.33
N TYR A 77 -13.38 2.38 -7.81
CA TYR A 77 -12.79 3.20 -8.86
C TYR A 77 -12.70 2.40 -10.16
N ASP A 78 -13.38 2.84 -11.22
CA ASP A 78 -13.40 2.19 -12.53
C ASP A 78 -12.10 2.48 -13.30
N VAL A 79 -11.14 1.57 -13.22
CA VAL A 79 -9.83 1.70 -13.86
C VAL A 79 -9.95 1.70 -15.38
N GLN A 80 -10.85 0.90 -15.95
CA GLN A 80 -11.02 0.83 -17.41
C GLN A 80 -11.67 2.08 -18.02
N GLY A 81 -12.38 2.85 -17.21
CA GLY A 81 -12.92 4.15 -17.61
C GLY A 81 -11.88 5.26 -17.63
N ASP A 82 -10.70 5.04 -17.03
CA ASP A 82 -9.60 6.00 -16.98
C ASP A 82 -8.62 5.76 -18.13
N GLU A 83 -8.33 6.80 -18.91
CA GLU A 83 -7.40 6.74 -20.04
C GLU A 83 -5.97 6.32 -19.66
N ASP A 84 -5.54 6.65 -18.43
CA ASP A 84 -4.20 6.32 -17.93
C ASP A 84 -4.01 4.83 -17.69
N SER A 85 -5.10 4.08 -17.51
CA SER A 85 -5.04 2.61 -17.34
C SER A 85 -4.39 1.88 -18.51
N LYS A 86 -4.31 2.51 -19.68
CA LYS A 86 -3.71 1.93 -20.88
C LYS A 86 -2.20 1.76 -20.78
N THR A 87 -1.54 2.62 -20.00
CA THR A 87 -0.06 2.72 -19.98
C THR A 87 0.54 2.76 -18.60
N GLU A 88 -0.26 3.04 -17.55
CA GLU A 88 0.21 3.05 -16.18
C GLU A 88 0.20 1.66 -15.55
N ASN A 89 0.97 1.51 -14.46
CA ASN A 89 0.87 0.38 -13.57
C ASN A 89 -0.20 0.61 -12.49
N VAL A 90 -0.53 -0.41 -11.74
CA VAL A 90 -1.59 -0.33 -10.72
C VAL A 90 -1.21 0.61 -9.58
N LEU A 91 0.06 0.68 -9.18
CA LEU A 91 0.50 1.59 -8.11
C LEU A 91 0.23 3.05 -8.47
N ASP A 92 0.52 3.44 -9.71
CA ASP A 92 0.27 4.80 -10.19
C ASP A 92 -1.24 5.11 -10.27
N MET A 93 -2.07 4.12 -10.63
CA MET A 93 -3.53 4.28 -10.62
C MET A 93 -4.10 4.45 -9.21
N LEU A 94 -3.49 3.84 -8.18
CA LEU A 94 -3.93 3.97 -6.79
C LEU A 94 -3.93 5.41 -6.29
N ARG A 95 -3.08 6.28 -6.81
CA ARG A 95 -3.02 7.71 -6.44
C ARG A 95 -4.32 8.44 -6.74
N LYS A 96 -5.13 7.92 -7.67
CA LYS A 96 -6.43 8.48 -8.08
C LYS A 96 -7.61 7.87 -7.32
N VAL A 97 -7.37 6.83 -6.52
CA VAL A 97 -8.41 6.12 -5.80
C VAL A 97 -8.76 6.88 -4.51
N PRO A 98 -10.03 7.17 -4.23
CA PRO A 98 -10.42 7.79 -2.97
C PRO A 98 -9.92 6.97 -1.76
N MET A 99 -9.53 7.65 -0.68
CA MET A 99 -9.05 7.06 0.58
C MET A 99 -7.72 6.29 0.45
N VAL A 100 -7.03 6.35 -0.68
CA VAL A 100 -5.70 5.77 -0.86
C VAL A 100 -4.69 6.90 -1.01
N THR A 101 -3.60 6.82 -0.24
CA THR A 101 -2.47 7.73 -0.33
C THR A 101 -1.19 6.93 -0.57
N ILE A 102 -0.26 7.51 -1.30
CA ILE A 102 1.05 6.89 -1.58
C ILE A 102 2.12 7.88 -1.17
N ASP A 103 2.90 7.51 -0.16
CA ASP A 103 3.91 8.39 0.42
C ASP A 103 5.13 8.60 -0.49
N GLY A 104 6.13 9.36 0.01
CA GLY A 104 7.35 9.68 -0.72
C GLY A 104 8.24 8.48 -1.05
N GLU A 105 8.07 7.38 -0.33
CA GLU A 105 8.80 6.13 -0.51
C GLU A 105 7.99 5.09 -1.30
N ASP A 106 6.84 5.49 -1.88
CA ASP A 106 5.88 4.64 -2.55
C ASP A 106 5.17 3.62 -1.63
N ASN A 107 5.13 3.87 -0.31
CA ASN A 107 4.32 3.08 0.59
C ASN A 107 2.84 3.46 0.44
N ILE A 108 1.99 2.46 0.49
CA ILE A 108 0.55 2.63 0.35
C ILE A 108 -0.06 2.82 1.73
N LEU A 109 -0.89 3.84 1.89
CA LEU A 109 -1.73 4.05 3.05
C LEU A 109 -3.19 4.00 2.60
N VAL A 110 -4.02 3.28 3.31
CA VAL A 110 -5.46 3.23 3.06
C VAL A 110 -6.17 3.78 4.27
N LYS A 111 -7.02 4.79 4.08
CA LYS A 111 -7.61 5.56 5.18
C LYS A 111 -6.53 6.15 6.13
N GLY A 112 -5.41 6.59 5.56
CA GLY A 112 -4.27 7.12 6.31
C GLY A 112 -3.55 6.10 7.21
N ASN A 113 -3.78 4.81 7.03
CA ASN A 113 -3.19 3.74 7.83
C ASN A 113 -2.41 2.77 6.94
N SER A 114 -1.23 2.35 7.40
CA SER A 114 -0.44 1.29 6.77
C SER A 114 -0.97 -0.12 7.06
N ASN A 115 -1.91 -0.24 7.99
CA ASN A 115 -2.56 -1.50 8.35
C ASN A 115 -3.79 -1.75 7.45
N TYR A 116 -3.55 -2.20 6.24
CA TYR A 116 -4.55 -2.57 5.24
C TYR A 116 -4.15 -3.90 4.58
N LYS A 117 -5.11 -4.53 3.92
CA LYS A 117 -4.90 -5.74 3.12
C LYS A 117 -5.13 -5.47 1.66
N ILE A 118 -4.43 -6.21 0.82
CA ILE A 118 -4.67 -6.17 -0.61
C ILE A 118 -5.30 -7.49 -1.04
N TYR A 119 -6.49 -7.34 -1.62
CA TYR A 119 -7.24 -8.41 -2.24
C TYR A 119 -7.12 -8.35 -3.74
N LYS A 120 -7.14 -9.51 -4.36
CA LYS A 120 -7.27 -9.65 -5.80
C LYS A 120 -8.56 -10.41 -6.10
N ASN A 121 -9.50 -9.74 -6.78
CA ASN A 121 -10.83 -10.29 -7.08
C ASN A 121 -11.67 -10.70 -5.86
N GLY A 122 -11.55 -9.96 -4.76
CA GLY A 122 -12.23 -10.26 -3.50
C GLY A 122 -11.52 -11.28 -2.63
N HIS A 123 -10.26 -11.57 -2.89
CA HIS A 123 -9.46 -12.57 -2.19
C HIS A 123 -8.14 -11.98 -1.72
N LEU A 124 -7.71 -12.29 -0.52
CA LEU A 124 -6.38 -11.92 -0.06
C LEU A 124 -5.34 -12.53 -1.00
N ASP A 125 -4.43 -11.71 -1.46
CA ASP A 125 -3.20 -12.16 -2.12
C ASP A 125 -2.05 -12.01 -1.13
N PRO A 126 -1.48 -13.12 -0.60
CA PRO A 126 -0.40 -13.06 0.38
C PRO A 126 0.87 -12.41 -0.17
N SER A 127 1.14 -12.57 -1.47
CA SER A 127 2.29 -11.95 -2.14
C SER A 127 2.11 -10.44 -2.24
N LEU A 128 0.92 -9.98 -2.64
CA LEU A 128 0.56 -8.56 -2.66
C LEU A 128 0.58 -7.94 -1.28
N SER A 129 0.15 -8.66 -0.25
CA SER A 129 0.15 -8.16 1.13
C SER A 129 1.55 -7.93 1.69
N LYS A 130 2.53 -8.77 1.29
CA LYS A 130 3.93 -8.63 1.72
C LYS A 130 4.71 -7.62 0.88
N ASN A 131 4.52 -7.60 -0.43
CA ASN A 131 5.34 -6.88 -1.40
C ASN A 131 4.49 -6.01 -2.32
N ALA A 132 3.48 -5.33 -1.77
CA ALA A 132 2.50 -4.54 -2.50
C ALA A 132 3.14 -3.58 -3.49
N ARG A 133 4.11 -2.79 -3.04
CA ARG A 133 4.79 -1.77 -3.84
C ARG A 133 5.38 -2.35 -5.12
N GLU A 134 6.18 -3.40 -4.99
CA GLU A 134 6.94 -3.97 -6.11
C GLU A 134 6.02 -4.71 -7.10
N ILE A 135 5.04 -5.46 -6.58
CA ILE A 135 4.07 -6.18 -7.41
C ILE A 135 3.15 -5.21 -8.15
N LEU A 136 2.63 -4.19 -7.48
CA LEU A 136 1.72 -3.22 -8.11
C LEU A 136 2.43 -2.31 -9.11
N LYS A 137 3.74 -2.06 -8.94
CA LYS A 137 4.59 -1.45 -9.97
C LYS A 137 4.77 -2.34 -11.20
N ALA A 138 4.80 -3.66 -11.02
CA ALA A 138 4.93 -4.61 -12.11
C ALA A 138 3.58 -4.92 -12.78
N MET A 139 2.46 -4.75 -12.08
CA MET A 139 1.13 -5.09 -12.57
C MET A 139 0.59 -4.01 -13.53
N PRO A 140 0.28 -4.34 -14.79
CA PRO A 140 -0.28 -3.37 -15.73
C PRO A 140 -1.72 -3.00 -15.34
N ALA A 141 -2.03 -1.71 -15.29
CA ALA A 141 -3.38 -1.25 -14.97
C ALA A 141 -4.44 -1.67 -16.02
N SER A 142 -4.01 -1.95 -17.25
CA SER A 142 -4.89 -2.47 -18.31
C SER A 142 -5.49 -3.85 -17.99
N ALA A 143 -4.88 -4.62 -17.09
CA ALA A 143 -5.40 -5.90 -16.61
C ALA A 143 -6.45 -5.74 -15.48
N VAL A 144 -6.59 -4.54 -14.91
CA VAL A 144 -7.50 -4.26 -13.79
C VAL A 144 -8.79 -3.62 -14.29
N LYS A 145 -9.93 -4.13 -13.85
CA LYS A 145 -11.25 -3.59 -14.15
C LYS A 145 -11.57 -2.40 -13.26
N ARG A 146 -11.42 -2.59 -11.95
CA ARG A 146 -11.65 -1.56 -10.95
C ARG A 146 -10.83 -1.83 -9.68
N ILE A 147 -10.62 -0.82 -8.91
CA ILE A 147 -10.02 -0.88 -7.59
C ILE A 147 -11.11 -0.50 -6.59
N GLU A 148 -11.30 -1.31 -5.55
CA GLU A 148 -12.28 -1.08 -4.51
C GLU A 148 -11.57 -0.83 -3.18
N VAL A 149 -11.97 0.21 -2.46
CA VAL A 149 -11.63 0.42 -1.07
C VAL A 149 -12.80 -0.04 -0.23
N ILE A 150 -12.68 -1.17 0.43
CA ILE A 150 -13.68 -1.69 1.34
C ILE A 150 -13.47 -0.99 2.69
N THR A 151 -14.36 -0.08 3.01
CA THR A 151 -14.28 0.80 4.18
C THR A 151 -14.98 0.24 5.40
N ASP A 152 -15.82 -0.75 5.19
CA ASP A 152 -16.63 -1.45 6.17
C ASP A 152 -16.56 -2.95 5.84
N PRO A 153 -15.40 -3.57 6.10
CA PRO A 153 -15.25 -5.00 5.93
C PRO A 153 -16.22 -5.70 6.87
N GLY A 154 -17.04 -6.63 6.36
CA GLY A 154 -17.98 -7.38 7.15
C GLY A 154 -17.29 -8.32 8.15
N ALA A 155 -18.09 -8.94 9.06
CA ALA A 155 -17.58 -9.89 10.04
C ALA A 155 -16.90 -11.12 9.41
N ARG A 156 -17.13 -11.36 8.12
CA ARG A 156 -16.45 -12.37 7.31
C ARG A 156 -14.96 -12.09 7.14
N GLU A 157 -14.58 -10.80 7.11
CA GLU A 157 -13.19 -10.40 6.99
C GLU A 157 -12.43 -10.66 8.30
N ASP A 158 -11.13 -10.95 8.21
CA ASP A 158 -10.33 -11.20 9.41
C ASP A 158 -10.32 -9.99 10.34
N ALA A 159 -10.30 -10.25 11.63
CA ALA A 159 -10.25 -9.21 12.65
C ALA A 159 -8.92 -8.48 12.66
N GLU A 160 -7.85 -9.17 12.25
CA GLU A 160 -6.50 -8.66 12.27
C GLU A 160 -6.18 -7.81 11.05
N GLY A 161 -5.57 -6.65 11.34
CA GLY A 161 -4.92 -5.85 10.32
C GLY A 161 -5.86 -5.18 9.32
N VAL A 162 -7.16 -5.00 9.62
CA VAL A 162 -8.11 -4.49 8.62
C VAL A 162 -8.82 -3.23 9.06
N ASN A 163 -8.13 -2.12 8.94
CA ASN A 163 -8.82 -0.83 8.92
C ASN A 163 -9.48 -0.56 7.56
N ALA A 164 -8.95 -1.16 6.51
CA ALA A 164 -9.51 -1.13 5.16
C ALA A 164 -8.92 -2.26 4.32
N ILE A 165 -9.66 -2.66 3.30
CA ILE A 165 -9.22 -3.61 2.28
C ILE A 165 -9.11 -2.88 0.94
N LEU A 166 -8.00 -3.04 0.28
CA LEU A 166 -7.80 -2.58 -1.09
C LEU A 166 -8.01 -3.78 -2.03
N ASN A 167 -9.17 -3.86 -2.67
CA ASN A 167 -9.49 -4.97 -3.57
C ASN A 167 -9.23 -4.60 -5.03
N ILE A 168 -8.30 -5.29 -5.65
CA ILE A 168 -7.96 -5.13 -7.08
C ILE A 168 -8.79 -6.13 -7.87
N VAL A 169 -9.84 -5.64 -8.52
CA VAL A 169 -10.71 -6.48 -9.35
C VAL A 169 -10.16 -6.52 -10.76
N MET A 170 -9.72 -7.70 -11.18
CA MET A 170 -9.15 -7.91 -12.51
C MET A 170 -10.24 -7.87 -13.59
N MET A 171 -9.83 -7.71 -14.85
CA MET A 171 -10.73 -7.75 -15.99
C MET A 171 -11.50 -9.06 -16.04
N ASP A 172 -12.81 -8.96 -16.26
CA ASP A 172 -13.68 -10.11 -16.45
C ASP A 172 -13.70 -10.53 -17.92
N THR A 173 -13.74 -11.83 -18.13
CA THR A 173 -13.85 -12.43 -19.47
C THR A 173 -15.14 -13.24 -19.59
N LYS A 174 -16.33 -12.62 -19.69
CA LYS A 174 -17.58 -13.36 -19.98
C LYS A 174 -17.88 -13.44 -21.47
N LYS A 175 -18.21 -14.67 -21.96
CA LYS A 175 -18.60 -14.97 -23.36
C LYS A 175 -17.61 -14.40 -24.36
N MET A 176 -16.38 -14.77 -24.26
CA MET A 176 -15.39 -14.55 -25.29
C MET A 176 -15.46 -15.71 -26.29
N ALA A 177 -15.85 -15.43 -27.52
CA ALA A 177 -15.36 -16.26 -28.62
C ALA A 177 -13.98 -15.71 -28.98
N GLY A 178 -12.91 -16.35 -28.49
CA GLY A 178 -11.54 -15.94 -28.83
C GLY A 178 -10.62 -15.57 -27.66
N VAL A 179 -9.54 -14.92 -27.97
CA VAL A 179 -8.47 -14.51 -27.07
C VAL A 179 -8.46 -12.98 -26.97
N THR A 180 -8.26 -12.43 -25.78
CA THR A 180 -7.99 -11.01 -25.56
C THR A 180 -6.76 -10.82 -24.70
N GLY A 181 -6.06 -9.71 -24.89
CA GLY A 181 -4.90 -9.41 -24.04
C GLY A 181 -4.32 -8.03 -24.27
N SER A 182 -3.31 -7.73 -23.49
CA SER A 182 -2.50 -6.53 -23.59
C SER A 182 -1.03 -6.83 -23.34
N LEU A 183 -0.17 -6.11 -24.03
CA LEU A 183 1.27 -6.06 -23.78
C LEU A 183 1.65 -4.62 -23.50
N THR A 184 2.38 -4.38 -22.43
CA THR A 184 2.87 -3.05 -22.05
C THR A 184 4.36 -3.13 -21.79
N GLY A 185 5.14 -2.29 -22.46
CA GLY A 185 6.57 -2.14 -22.23
C GLY A 185 6.89 -0.71 -21.85
N SER A 186 7.81 -0.51 -20.91
CA SER A 186 8.33 0.81 -20.61
C SER A 186 9.82 0.80 -20.32
N TYR A 187 10.46 1.95 -20.56
CA TYR A 187 11.87 2.18 -20.26
C TYR A 187 12.07 3.60 -19.77
N ASN A 188 12.84 3.78 -18.72
CA ASN A 188 13.14 5.10 -18.21
C ASN A 188 14.65 5.45 -18.29
N SER A 189 14.97 6.72 -18.13
CA SER A 189 16.36 7.26 -18.18
C SER A 189 17.27 6.73 -17.05
N LEU A 190 16.72 6.07 -16.05
CA LEU A 190 17.45 5.38 -14.99
C LEU A 190 17.81 3.93 -15.35
N ARG A 191 17.62 3.51 -16.61
CA ARG A 191 17.83 2.14 -17.10
C ARG A 191 16.93 1.12 -16.37
N TYR A 192 15.65 1.46 -16.24
CA TYR A 192 14.64 0.62 -15.59
C TYR A 192 13.63 0.15 -16.64
N PRO A 193 13.84 -1.02 -17.29
CA PRO A 193 12.83 -1.65 -18.15
C PRO A 193 11.72 -2.29 -17.33
N SER A 194 10.49 -2.20 -17.83
CA SER A 194 9.33 -2.92 -17.32
C SER A 194 8.58 -3.58 -18.46
N LEU A 195 8.05 -4.76 -18.21
CA LEU A 195 7.18 -5.50 -19.13
C LEU A 195 5.94 -5.97 -18.36
N GLY A 196 4.75 -5.75 -18.92
CA GLY A 196 3.49 -6.29 -18.43
C GLY A 196 2.76 -7.04 -19.55
N ALA A 197 2.18 -8.17 -19.25
CA ALA A 197 1.37 -8.94 -20.16
C ALA A 197 0.10 -9.45 -19.48
N TYR A 198 -1.02 -9.35 -20.18
CA TYR A 198 -2.29 -9.95 -19.77
C TYR A 198 -2.85 -10.73 -20.93
N LEU A 199 -3.32 -11.95 -20.67
CA LEU A 199 -4.00 -12.81 -21.63
C LEU A 199 -5.22 -13.44 -20.98
N ALA A 200 -6.35 -13.47 -21.68
CA ALA A 200 -7.52 -14.20 -21.24
C ALA A 200 -8.23 -14.88 -22.42
N THR A 201 -8.73 -16.09 -22.16
CA THR A 201 -9.44 -16.90 -23.16
C THR A 201 -10.58 -17.69 -22.50
N GLN A 202 -11.58 -18.04 -23.30
CA GLN A 202 -12.63 -18.95 -22.92
C GLN A 202 -12.57 -20.21 -23.79
N LEU A 203 -12.52 -21.35 -23.15
CA LEU A 203 -12.47 -22.69 -23.74
C LEU A 203 -13.71 -23.48 -23.30
N GLY A 204 -14.81 -23.35 -24.03
CA GLY A 204 -16.09 -23.96 -23.66
C GLY A 204 -16.63 -23.39 -22.34
N LYS A 205 -16.78 -24.22 -21.30
CA LYS A 205 -17.20 -23.85 -19.95
C LYS A 205 -16.05 -23.31 -19.08
N ALA A 206 -14.79 -23.48 -19.52
CA ALA A 206 -13.61 -23.02 -18.81
C ALA A 206 -13.20 -21.65 -19.27
N ILE A 207 -12.74 -20.82 -18.34
CA ILE A 207 -12.14 -19.51 -18.58
C ILE A 207 -10.79 -19.50 -17.92
N LEU A 208 -9.77 -19.07 -18.68
CA LEU A 208 -8.40 -18.95 -18.22
C LEU A 208 -7.92 -17.52 -18.39
N SER A 209 -7.24 -16.96 -17.39
CA SER A 209 -6.48 -15.73 -17.54
C SER A 209 -5.08 -15.87 -16.94
N VAL A 210 -4.13 -15.18 -17.56
CA VAL A 210 -2.72 -15.12 -17.13
C VAL A 210 -2.31 -13.66 -17.08
N ASP A 211 -1.73 -13.25 -15.96
CA ASP A 211 -1.06 -11.98 -15.76
C ASP A 211 0.43 -12.23 -15.54
N TYR A 212 1.26 -11.42 -16.17
CA TYR A 212 2.71 -11.46 -15.97
C TYR A 212 3.25 -10.04 -15.89
N GLY A 213 4.12 -9.80 -14.92
CA GLY A 213 4.85 -8.55 -14.75
C GLY A 213 6.34 -8.81 -14.53
N TYR A 214 7.16 -7.98 -15.13
CA TYR A 214 8.61 -7.97 -15.00
C TYR A 214 9.14 -6.54 -14.84
N ASN A 215 10.00 -6.35 -13.85
CA ASN A 215 10.77 -5.12 -13.68
C ASN A 215 12.24 -5.48 -13.46
N TYR A 216 13.14 -4.75 -14.09
CA TYR A 216 14.55 -4.75 -13.74
C TYR A 216 14.92 -3.40 -13.10
N MET A 217 15.49 -3.46 -11.91
CA MET A 217 15.94 -2.32 -11.14
C MET A 217 17.45 -2.17 -11.34
N SER A 218 17.88 -1.14 -12.05
CA SER A 218 19.31 -0.89 -12.25
C SER A 218 19.96 -0.30 -10.99
N LYS A 219 21.27 -0.40 -10.88
CA LYS A 219 22.06 0.28 -9.84
C LYS A 219 21.74 1.77 -9.77
N LYS A 220 21.61 2.45 -10.92
CA LYS A 220 21.25 3.87 -10.99
C LYS A 220 19.84 4.16 -10.44
N ALA A 221 18.88 3.28 -10.64
CA ALA A 221 17.51 3.44 -10.18
C ALA A 221 17.32 3.16 -8.68
N THR A 222 18.26 2.49 -8.05
CA THR A 222 18.16 2.05 -6.65
C THR A 222 19.15 2.71 -5.71
N THR A 223 20.00 3.64 -6.21
CA THR A 223 20.95 4.36 -5.36
C THR A 223 20.23 5.29 -4.39
N THR A 224 20.56 5.14 -3.11
CA THR A 224 20.11 5.99 -2.00
C THR A 224 21.30 6.49 -1.20
N ASN A 225 21.16 7.65 -0.59
CA ASN A 225 22.09 8.16 0.41
C ASN A 225 21.28 8.56 1.65
N GLY A 226 21.90 8.44 2.82
CA GLY A 226 21.28 8.80 4.09
C GLY A 226 22.25 9.59 4.94
N HIS A 227 21.72 10.54 5.70
CA HIS A 227 22.45 11.24 6.74
C HIS A 227 21.61 11.22 8.01
N VAL A 228 22.21 10.87 9.14
CA VAL A 228 21.52 10.78 10.44
C VAL A 228 22.42 11.34 11.52
N GLU A 229 21.88 12.26 12.33
CA GLU A 229 22.51 12.71 13.57
C GLU A 229 21.63 12.30 14.76
N ARG A 230 22.24 11.66 15.77
CA ARG A 230 21.57 11.23 16.99
C ARG A 230 22.36 11.67 18.20
N THR A 231 21.72 12.37 19.13
CA THR A 231 22.34 12.76 20.41
C THR A 231 21.75 11.91 21.53
N PHE A 232 22.59 11.25 22.29
CA PHE A 232 22.25 10.51 23.49
C PHE A 232 22.09 11.49 24.65
N VAL A 233 20.89 11.65 25.16
CA VAL A 233 20.54 12.73 26.12
C VAL A 233 21.33 12.59 27.43
N SER A 234 21.57 11.36 27.91
CA SER A 234 22.27 11.09 29.15
C SER A 234 23.75 11.46 29.11
N THR A 235 24.46 11.10 28.06
CA THR A 235 25.89 11.37 27.87
C THR A 235 26.12 12.72 27.21
N GLY A 236 25.21 13.15 26.35
CA GLY A 236 25.34 14.29 25.46
C GLY A 236 26.24 14.02 24.26
N ASN A 237 26.62 12.77 24.03
CA ASN A 237 27.37 12.33 22.87
C ASN A 237 26.49 12.28 21.63
N THR A 238 27.07 12.53 20.46
CA THR A 238 26.34 12.57 19.20
C THR A 238 26.96 11.59 18.20
N GLU A 239 26.10 10.68 17.71
CA GLU A 239 26.40 9.78 16.61
C GLU A 239 26.02 10.43 15.29
N VAL A 240 26.95 10.50 14.34
CA VAL A 240 26.74 10.95 12.96
C VAL A 240 26.95 9.75 12.05
N VAL A 241 25.95 9.49 11.18
CA VAL A 241 25.97 8.38 10.24
C VAL A 241 25.69 8.91 8.83
N ASP A 242 26.66 8.77 7.94
CA ASP A 242 26.49 8.96 6.50
C ASP A 242 26.42 7.61 5.81
N SER A 243 25.35 7.32 5.10
CA SER A 243 25.13 6.03 4.47
C SER A 243 24.87 6.14 2.97
N ARG A 244 25.24 5.09 2.25
CA ARG A 244 24.95 4.93 0.83
C ARG A 244 24.57 3.48 0.55
N GLY A 245 23.63 3.27 -0.37
CA GLY A 245 23.21 1.92 -0.73
C GLY A 245 22.67 1.83 -2.15
N THR A 246 22.65 0.62 -2.66
CA THR A 246 22.06 0.29 -3.96
C THR A 246 21.63 -1.18 -3.95
N ASN A 247 20.50 -1.47 -4.59
CA ASN A 247 19.91 -2.80 -4.65
C ASN A 247 19.41 -3.15 -6.07
N PRO A 248 20.30 -3.24 -7.07
CA PRO A 248 19.91 -3.67 -8.41
C PRO A 248 19.40 -5.11 -8.41
N GLY A 249 18.46 -5.39 -9.29
CA GLY A 249 17.89 -6.73 -9.38
C GLY A 249 16.63 -6.78 -10.20
N TYR A 250 15.85 -7.83 -10.02
CA TYR A 250 14.63 -8.03 -10.79
C TYR A 250 13.47 -8.55 -9.95
N VAL A 251 12.28 -8.28 -10.48
CA VAL A 251 11.01 -8.77 -9.97
C VAL A 251 10.29 -9.48 -11.11
N HIS A 252 9.82 -10.70 -10.85
CA HIS A 252 8.81 -11.37 -11.67
C HIS A 252 7.55 -11.58 -10.84
N TYR A 253 6.44 -11.34 -11.46
CA TYR A 253 5.11 -11.62 -10.92
C TYR A 253 4.35 -12.42 -11.97
N VAL A 254 3.74 -13.51 -11.58
CA VAL A 254 2.86 -14.32 -12.42
C VAL A 254 1.60 -14.67 -11.65
N ASP A 255 0.46 -14.61 -12.32
CA ASP A 255 -0.82 -15.04 -11.76
C ASP A 255 -1.65 -15.72 -12.84
N VAL A 256 -2.15 -16.91 -12.54
CA VAL A 256 -2.99 -17.72 -13.39
C VAL A 256 -4.32 -17.95 -12.68
N ASN A 257 -5.43 -17.57 -13.32
CA ASN A 257 -6.76 -17.81 -12.78
C ASN A 257 -7.54 -18.68 -13.78
N ALA A 258 -8.24 -19.65 -13.24
CA ALA A 258 -9.14 -20.54 -13.98
C ALA A 258 -10.50 -20.56 -13.29
N SER A 259 -11.57 -20.61 -14.07
CA SER A 259 -12.91 -20.92 -13.59
C SER A 259 -13.62 -21.89 -14.51
N TYR A 260 -14.44 -22.79 -13.96
CA TYR A 260 -15.15 -23.80 -14.69
C TYR A 260 -16.59 -23.88 -14.22
N ASP A 261 -17.54 -23.51 -15.09
CA ASP A 261 -18.99 -23.70 -14.85
C ASP A 261 -19.31 -25.21 -14.99
N ILE A 262 -19.37 -25.94 -13.87
CA ILE A 262 -19.77 -27.37 -13.89
C ILE A 262 -21.20 -27.45 -14.44
N ASP A 263 -22.09 -26.65 -13.86
CA ASP A 263 -23.46 -26.40 -14.31
C ASP A 263 -23.92 -24.99 -13.91
N THR A 264 -25.24 -24.72 -13.97
CA THR A 264 -25.80 -23.39 -13.66
C THR A 264 -25.79 -23.03 -12.19
N LEU A 265 -25.61 -24.00 -11.30
CA LEU A 265 -25.61 -23.84 -9.84
C LEU A 265 -24.19 -24.02 -9.24
N ASN A 266 -23.29 -24.69 -9.94
CA ASN A 266 -22.00 -25.12 -9.43
C ASN A 266 -20.86 -24.49 -10.22
N LEU A 267 -20.00 -23.73 -9.52
CA LEU A 267 -18.81 -23.07 -10.06
C LEU A 267 -17.58 -23.56 -9.30
N LEU A 268 -16.55 -23.97 -10.04
CA LEU A 268 -15.22 -24.24 -9.51
C LEU A 268 -14.28 -23.14 -9.98
N SER A 269 -13.50 -22.57 -9.07
CA SER A 269 -12.48 -21.55 -9.38
C SER A 269 -11.16 -21.96 -8.77
N ALA A 270 -10.07 -21.75 -9.50
CA ALA A 270 -8.71 -21.97 -9.04
C ALA A 270 -7.83 -20.77 -9.39
N SER A 271 -6.89 -20.43 -8.53
CA SER A 271 -5.85 -19.48 -8.84
C SER A 271 -4.49 -19.98 -8.37
N PHE A 272 -3.46 -19.59 -9.11
CA PHE A 272 -2.07 -19.85 -8.77
C PHE A 272 -1.25 -18.61 -9.02
N GLY A 273 -0.52 -18.12 -8.00
CA GLY A 273 0.30 -16.92 -8.06
C GLY A 273 1.75 -17.22 -7.70
N GLY A 274 2.66 -16.47 -8.30
CA GLY A 274 4.10 -16.50 -8.01
C GLY A 274 4.69 -15.09 -7.98
N TYR A 275 5.56 -14.87 -7.01
CA TYR A 275 6.34 -13.64 -6.88
C TYR A 275 7.80 -14.00 -6.63
N PHE A 276 8.70 -13.47 -7.45
CA PHE A 276 10.13 -13.73 -7.41
C PHE A 276 10.87 -12.40 -7.41
N TYR A 277 11.48 -12.11 -6.30
CA TYR A 277 12.32 -10.94 -6.10
C TYR A 277 13.74 -11.38 -5.82
N LYS A 278 14.70 -10.86 -6.56
CA LYS A 278 16.12 -11.11 -6.34
C LYS A 278 16.91 -9.83 -6.60
N VAL A 279 17.76 -9.47 -5.65
CA VAL A 279 18.61 -8.27 -5.72
C VAL A 279 20.02 -8.54 -5.20
N ASP A 280 20.96 -7.78 -5.73
CA ASP A 280 22.31 -7.63 -5.24
C ASP A 280 22.39 -6.34 -4.43
N VAL A 281 22.40 -6.43 -3.10
CA VAL A 281 22.41 -5.28 -2.21
C VAL A 281 23.85 -4.93 -1.86
N GLN A 282 24.24 -3.69 -2.11
CA GLN A 282 25.57 -3.17 -1.76
C GLN A 282 25.39 -1.83 -1.07
N GLY A 283 26.14 -1.60 -0.01
CA GLY A 283 26.09 -0.34 0.70
C GLY A 283 27.20 -0.22 1.72
N GLY A 284 27.15 0.88 2.45
CA GLY A 284 28.07 1.15 3.54
C GLY A 284 27.69 2.40 4.27
N SER A 285 28.23 2.56 5.45
CA SER A 285 28.06 3.72 6.32
C SER A 285 29.39 4.21 6.82
N ASP A 286 29.47 5.49 7.06
CA ASP A 286 30.53 6.17 7.80
C ASP A 286 29.92 6.62 9.13
N VAL A 287 30.48 6.12 10.23
CA VAL A 287 29.91 6.31 11.57
C VAL A 287 30.93 6.97 12.46
N THR A 288 30.57 8.13 13.01
CA THR A 288 31.42 8.86 13.97
C THR A 288 30.61 9.16 15.23
N MET A 289 31.16 8.78 16.39
CA MET A 289 30.64 9.19 17.69
C MET A 289 31.49 10.31 18.22
N CYS A 290 30.87 11.43 18.59
CA CYS A 290 31.55 12.62 19.15
C CYS A 290 31.08 12.86 20.58
N ASP A 291 31.96 13.38 21.43
CA ASP A 291 31.64 13.88 22.77
C ASP A 291 30.83 15.20 22.69
N ARG A 292 30.40 15.73 23.86
CA ARG A 292 29.72 17.04 23.93
C ARG A 292 30.50 18.22 23.38
N GLY A 293 31.81 18.10 23.30
CA GLY A 293 32.73 19.12 22.75
C GLY A 293 32.88 19.00 21.24
N GLY A 294 32.36 17.97 20.63
CA GLY A 294 32.51 17.66 19.20
C GLY A 294 33.79 16.89 18.89
N ASN A 295 34.54 16.40 19.90
CA ASN A 295 35.70 15.58 19.64
C ASN A 295 35.29 14.14 19.34
N PRO A 296 35.88 13.46 18.35
CA PRO A 296 35.58 12.09 18.05
C PRO A 296 35.97 11.15 19.19
N LEU A 297 35.05 10.30 19.61
CA LEU A 297 35.28 9.23 20.57
C LEU A 297 35.67 7.93 19.90
N TYR A 298 34.98 7.60 18.81
CA TYR A 298 35.32 6.50 17.91
C TYR A 298 34.83 6.80 16.50
N HIS A 299 35.42 6.11 15.54
CA HIS A 299 35.02 6.18 14.13
C HIS A 299 35.20 4.82 13.48
N TYR A 300 34.30 4.48 12.54
CA TYR A 300 34.46 3.38 11.61
C TYR A 300 33.64 3.62 10.36
N ALA A 301 34.10 3.04 9.25
CA ALA A 301 33.24 2.83 8.08
C ALA A 301 32.87 1.35 7.97
N ASP A 302 31.66 1.05 7.53
CA ASP A 302 31.26 -0.30 7.13
C ASP A 302 31.01 -0.37 5.64
N ASP A 303 31.37 -1.50 5.05
CA ASP A 303 30.93 -1.90 3.72
C ASP A 303 30.20 -3.22 3.86
N TYR A 304 28.98 -3.30 3.34
CA TYR A 304 28.20 -4.54 3.32
C TYR A 304 27.78 -4.94 1.91
N TRP A 305 27.71 -6.24 1.70
CA TRP A 305 27.33 -6.86 0.44
C TRP A 305 26.39 -8.05 0.69
N MET A 306 25.25 -8.06 -0.02
CA MET A 306 24.30 -9.18 -0.04
C MET A 306 24.13 -9.60 -1.50
N PRO A 307 24.95 -10.55 -2.00
CA PRO A 307 24.96 -10.91 -3.42
C PRO A 307 23.71 -11.64 -3.89
N ASP A 308 23.01 -12.29 -2.99
CA ASP A 308 21.97 -13.26 -3.33
C ASP A 308 20.73 -13.10 -2.43
N TYR A 309 20.36 -11.85 -2.14
CA TYR A 309 19.11 -11.63 -1.43
C TYR A 309 17.93 -11.97 -2.32
N TYR A 310 17.14 -12.98 -1.94
CA TYR A 310 15.92 -13.31 -2.65
C TYR A 310 14.73 -13.56 -1.73
N HIS A 311 13.55 -13.28 -2.28
CA HIS A 311 12.26 -13.58 -1.70
C HIS A 311 11.37 -14.21 -2.77
N HIS A 312 11.05 -15.49 -2.61
CA HIS A 312 10.20 -16.26 -3.51
C HIS A 312 8.92 -16.64 -2.79
N SER A 313 7.78 -16.31 -3.36
CA SER A 313 6.47 -16.63 -2.80
C SER A 313 5.58 -17.29 -3.84
N TRP A 314 4.86 -18.30 -3.41
CA TRP A 314 3.86 -19.01 -4.20
C TRP A 314 2.56 -19.07 -3.44
N ASN A 315 1.44 -18.92 -4.11
CA ASN A 315 0.13 -19.13 -3.52
C ASN A 315 -0.76 -19.92 -4.48
N GLY A 316 -1.56 -20.80 -3.93
CA GLY A 316 -2.56 -21.58 -4.65
C GLY A 316 -3.88 -21.53 -3.92
N ARG A 317 -4.98 -21.41 -4.65
CA ARG A 317 -6.33 -21.40 -4.08
C ARG A 317 -7.29 -22.19 -4.91
N LEU A 318 -8.25 -22.82 -4.23
CA LEU A 318 -9.35 -23.57 -4.82
C LEU A 318 -10.65 -23.15 -4.12
N ASP A 319 -11.65 -22.73 -4.88
CA ASP A 319 -12.98 -22.33 -4.40
C ASP A 319 -14.04 -23.14 -5.10
N TYR A 320 -15.00 -23.64 -4.34
CA TYR A 320 -16.23 -24.24 -4.84
C TYR A 320 -17.43 -23.46 -4.36
N GLU A 321 -18.26 -22.96 -5.29
CA GLU A 321 -19.51 -22.25 -5.00
C GLU A 321 -20.68 -23.07 -5.48
N HIS A 322 -21.61 -23.33 -4.57
CA HIS A 322 -22.92 -23.93 -4.86
C HIS A 322 -24.02 -22.89 -4.63
N LYS A 323 -24.79 -22.56 -5.68
CA LYS A 323 -26.00 -21.74 -5.63
C LYS A 323 -27.22 -22.64 -5.52
N THR A 324 -28.16 -22.28 -4.67
CA THR A 324 -29.43 -22.95 -4.60
C THR A 324 -30.41 -22.38 -5.64
N HIS A 325 -31.58 -22.96 -5.78
CA HIS A 325 -32.67 -22.42 -6.61
C HIS A 325 -33.26 -21.11 -6.05
N ARG A 326 -32.97 -20.77 -4.78
CA ARG A 326 -33.37 -19.50 -4.19
C ARG A 326 -32.39 -18.41 -4.63
N LYS A 327 -32.92 -17.28 -5.09
CA LYS A 327 -32.10 -16.12 -5.51
C LYS A 327 -31.17 -15.67 -4.39
N ASP A 328 -29.90 -15.44 -4.71
CA ASP A 328 -28.83 -14.95 -3.82
C ASP A 328 -28.50 -15.86 -2.62
N GLU A 329 -29.03 -17.10 -2.58
CA GLU A 329 -28.61 -18.11 -1.60
C GLU A 329 -27.46 -18.94 -2.15
N LYS A 330 -26.38 -19.02 -1.37
CA LYS A 330 -25.18 -19.75 -1.79
C LYS A 330 -24.36 -20.28 -0.62
N PHE A 331 -23.63 -21.34 -0.91
CA PHE A 331 -22.64 -21.94 -0.04
C PHE A 331 -21.29 -21.93 -0.76
N THR A 332 -20.22 -21.57 -0.06
CA THR A 332 -18.86 -21.53 -0.62
C THR A 332 -17.89 -22.28 0.29
N LEU A 333 -17.09 -23.15 -0.30
CA LEU A 333 -15.93 -23.77 0.35
C LEU A 333 -14.69 -23.27 -0.33
N SER A 334 -13.68 -22.96 0.47
CA SER A 334 -12.44 -22.43 -0.03
C SER A 334 -11.24 -23.03 0.71
N TYR A 335 -10.18 -23.29 -0.04
CA TYR A 335 -8.86 -23.70 0.47
C TYR A 335 -7.79 -22.84 -0.13
N MET A 336 -6.81 -22.42 0.67
CA MET A 336 -5.63 -21.67 0.23
C MET A 336 -4.37 -22.29 0.81
N LEU A 337 -3.32 -22.38 -0.01
CA LEU A 337 -1.95 -22.69 0.36
C LEU A 337 -1.05 -21.51 0.00
N ALA A 338 -0.23 -21.04 0.93
CA ALA A 338 0.82 -20.05 0.67
C ALA A 338 2.18 -20.58 1.16
N LEU A 339 3.19 -20.42 0.31
CA LEU A 339 4.56 -20.83 0.57
C LEU A 339 5.48 -19.65 0.31
N THR A 340 6.40 -19.35 1.23
CA THR A 340 7.41 -18.31 1.03
C THR A 340 8.77 -18.82 1.46
N ARG A 341 9.78 -18.51 0.66
CA ARG A 341 11.20 -18.76 0.99
C ARG A 341 11.95 -17.45 0.84
N GLN A 342 12.74 -17.14 1.83
CA GLN A 342 13.64 -16.00 1.84
C GLN A 342 15.03 -16.45 2.21
N HIS A 343 16.01 -15.85 1.55
CA HIS A 343 17.42 -16.06 1.87
C HIS A 343 18.14 -14.73 1.89
N THR A 344 19.01 -14.57 2.86
CA THR A 344 19.93 -13.45 3.01
C THR A 344 21.30 -14.00 3.33
N GLU A 345 22.26 -13.69 2.51
CA GLU A 345 23.68 -13.83 2.84
C GLU A 345 24.28 -12.43 2.82
N GLN A 346 24.80 -11.95 3.95
CA GLN A 346 25.34 -10.62 4.08
C GLN A 346 26.74 -10.71 4.64
N GLU A 347 27.70 -10.21 3.91
CA GLU A 347 29.03 -9.91 4.40
C GLU A 347 29.14 -8.45 4.77
N THR A 348 29.66 -8.15 5.96
CA THR A 348 29.89 -6.80 6.43
C THR A 348 31.33 -6.70 6.92
N ASN A 349 32.07 -5.73 6.44
CA ASN A 349 33.44 -5.46 6.84
C ASN A 349 33.55 -4.05 7.42
N TYR A 350 34.21 -3.92 8.55
CA TYR A 350 34.51 -2.65 9.20
C TYR A 350 35.91 -2.22 8.82
N VAL A 351 36.04 -1.00 8.29
CA VAL A 351 37.27 -0.40 7.84
C VAL A 351 37.44 0.96 8.49
N ASP A 352 38.66 1.52 8.44
CA ASP A 352 39.01 2.83 9.02
C ASP A 352 38.58 2.95 10.49
N ALA A 353 38.69 1.85 11.24
CA ALA A 353 38.23 1.75 12.61
C ALA A 353 39.23 2.41 13.58
N LEU A 354 38.78 3.40 14.37
CA LEU A 354 39.51 4.09 15.39
C LEU A 354 38.75 4.05 16.71
N ASP A 355 39.37 3.55 17.77
CA ASP A 355 38.85 3.49 19.14
C ASP A 355 37.43 2.87 19.26
N ILE A 356 37.14 1.88 18.40
CA ILE A 356 35.82 1.22 18.32
C ILE A 356 35.44 0.43 19.58
N PRO A 357 34.17 0.42 20.03
CA PRO A 357 33.72 -0.26 21.24
C PRO A 357 33.46 -1.76 21.06
N PHE A 358 33.90 -2.39 19.96
CA PHE A 358 33.76 -3.81 19.66
C PHE A 358 35.06 -4.42 19.14
N ASN A 359 35.18 -5.75 19.16
CA ASN A 359 36.43 -6.47 18.94
C ASN A 359 36.47 -7.37 17.70
N TYR A 360 35.67 -7.08 16.70
CA TYR A 360 35.60 -7.83 15.44
C TYR A 360 35.74 -6.88 14.25
N THR A 361 36.28 -7.39 13.14
CA THR A 361 36.52 -6.62 11.91
C THR A 361 35.42 -6.75 10.89
N GLY A 362 34.43 -7.58 11.16
CA GLY A 362 33.29 -7.81 10.28
C GLY A 362 32.48 -9.04 10.70
N PHE A 363 31.51 -9.40 9.89
CA PHE A 363 30.74 -10.62 10.07
C PHE A 363 30.13 -11.12 8.75
N LEU A 364 29.87 -12.43 8.70
CA LEU A 364 29.02 -13.06 7.69
C LEU A 364 27.71 -13.47 8.35
N LEU A 365 26.59 -12.94 7.88
CA LEU A 365 25.24 -13.35 8.27
C LEU A 365 24.64 -14.25 7.18
N ASN A 366 24.17 -15.44 7.56
CA ASN A 366 23.35 -16.30 6.71
C ASN A 366 21.98 -16.47 7.36
N SER A 367 20.93 -16.11 6.65
CA SER A 367 19.55 -16.21 7.14
C SER A 367 18.69 -16.93 6.11
N ARG A 368 17.95 -17.94 6.56
CA ARG A 368 17.00 -18.71 5.77
C ARG A 368 15.65 -18.75 6.47
N GLU A 369 14.63 -18.27 5.78
CA GLU A 369 13.28 -18.26 6.30
C GLU A 369 12.34 -19.08 5.40
N HIS A 370 11.53 -19.92 6.02
CA HIS A 370 10.48 -20.70 5.39
C HIS A 370 9.15 -20.39 6.04
N PHE A 371 8.15 -20.15 5.23
CA PHE A 371 6.79 -19.90 5.64
C PHE A 371 5.84 -20.80 4.87
N THR A 372 4.94 -21.48 5.60
CA THR A 372 3.86 -22.28 5.04
C THR A 372 2.56 -21.95 5.74
N GLU A 373 1.50 -21.72 4.97
CA GLU A 373 0.18 -21.43 5.50
C GLU A 373 -0.90 -22.20 4.76
N HIS A 374 -1.76 -22.87 5.53
CA HIS A 374 -2.99 -23.52 5.05
C HIS A 374 -4.19 -22.80 5.63
N THR A 375 -5.16 -22.49 4.78
CA THR A 375 -6.41 -21.87 5.21
C THR A 375 -7.60 -22.59 4.64
N PHE A 376 -8.58 -22.85 5.51
CA PHE A 376 -9.88 -23.42 5.18
C PHE A 376 -10.96 -22.43 5.57
N GLN A 377 -11.93 -22.21 4.70
CA GLN A 377 -13.08 -21.33 4.97
C GLN A 377 -14.36 -21.91 4.40
N ALA A 378 -15.44 -21.75 5.15
CA ALA A 378 -16.80 -22.12 4.72
C ALA A 378 -17.75 -20.94 5.00
N ASP A 379 -18.48 -20.52 3.96
CA ASP A 379 -19.42 -19.42 3.99
C ASP A 379 -20.80 -19.85 3.56
N TYR A 380 -21.84 -19.38 4.21
CA TYR A 380 -23.22 -19.54 3.83
C TYR A 380 -23.95 -18.19 3.84
N VAL A 381 -24.52 -17.84 2.71
CA VAL A 381 -25.32 -16.62 2.51
C VAL A 381 -26.76 -17.03 2.28
N ARG A 382 -27.67 -16.49 3.09
CA ARG A 382 -29.11 -16.79 3.02
C ARG A 382 -29.96 -15.52 3.03
N PRO A 383 -30.69 -15.20 1.95
CA PRO A 383 -31.80 -14.27 2.00
C PRO A 383 -32.92 -14.88 2.84
N LEU A 384 -33.39 -14.16 3.87
CA LEU A 384 -34.46 -14.64 4.76
C LEU A 384 -35.84 -14.30 4.19
N TRP A 385 -36.12 -13.01 4.03
CA TRP A 385 -37.29 -12.43 3.39
C TRP A 385 -36.90 -11.13 2.69
N GLU A 386 -37.85 -10.44 2.07
CA GLU A 386 -37.55 -9.23 1.29
C GLU A 386 -36.73 -8.18 2.09
N GLY A 387 -35.57 -7.81 1.56
CA GLY A 387 -34.67 -6.86 2.17
C GLY A 387 -33.82 -7.40 3.34
N HIS A 388 -33.94 -8.68 3.72
CA HIS A 388 -33.20 -9.27 4.82
C HIS A 388 -32.24 -10.36 4.35
N LYS A 389 -30.97 -10.25 4.69
CA LYS A 389 -29.94 -11.22 4.34
C LYS A 389 -29.11 -11.58 5.58
N PHE A 390 -28.82 -12.83 5.73
CA PHE A 390 -27.96 -13.38 6.78
C PHE A 390 -26.74 -14.06 6.14
N GLU A 391 -25.58 -13.80 6.69
CA GLU A 391 -24.31 -14.40 6.28
C GLU A 391 -23.65 -15.00 7.50
N ILE A 392 -23.22 -16.25 7.43
CA ILE A 392 -22.45 -16.92 8.49
C ILE A 392 -21.27 -17.64 7.88
N GLY A 393 -20.23 -17.82 8.67
CA GLY A 393 -19.10 -18.60 8.22
C GLY A 393 -18.12 -18.96 9.32
N THR A 394 -17.20 -19.79 8.96
CA THR A 394 -16.10 -20.24 9.81
C THR A 394 -14.82 -20.28 9.00
N LYS A 395 -13.68 -20.06 9.70
CA LYS A 395 -12.37 -20.05 9.10
C LYS A 395 -11.35 -20.69 10.04
N TYR A 396 -10.44 -21.47 9.46
CA TYR A 396 -9.31 -22.04 10.18
C TYR A 396 -8.02 -21.78 9.43
N ILE A 397 -7.02 -21.23 10.13
CA ILE A 397 -5.68 -20.93 9.61
C ILE A 397 -4.68 -21.78 10.38
N PHE A 398 -3.84 -22.46 9.66
CA PHE A 398 -2.67 -23.16 10.19
C PHE A 398 -1.41 -22.64 9.51
N ARG A 399 -0.49 -22.10 10.29
CA ARG A 399 0.72 -21.43 9.80
C ARG A 399 1.95 -21.98 10.51
N GLN A 400 2.99 -22.27 9.74
CA GLN A 400 4.30 -22.67 10.22
C GLN A 400 5.35 -21.75 9.62
N ASN A 401 6.25 -21.27 10.46
CA ASN A 401 7.43 -20.53 10.07
C ASN A 401 8.65 -21.20 10.69
N SER A 402 9.73 -21.23 9.94
CA SER A 402 11.04 -21.56 10.47
C SER A 402 12.05 -20.50 10.05
N SER A 403 12.94 -20.13 10.95
CA SER A 403 14.04 -19.21 10.70
C SER A 403 15.32 -19.84 11.21
N ASP A 404 16.31 -19.91 10.33
CA ASP A 404 17.66 -20.37 10.61
C ASP A 404 18.62 -19.22 10.30
N ASN A 405 19.13 -18.60 11.38
CA ASN A 405 20.05 -17.48 11.32
C ASN A 405 21.39 -17.88 11.92
N ALA A 406 22.48 -17.68 11.17
CA ALA A 406 23.82 -17.86 11.65
C ALA A 406 24.64 -16.60 11.34
N GLN A 407 25.30 -16.04 12.36
CA GLN A 407 26.19 -14.91 12.24
C GLN A 407 27.58 -15.31 12.71
N HIS A 408 28.54 -15.26 11.79
CA HIS A 408 29.93 -15.58 12.05
C HIS A 408 30.73 -14.28 12.10
N PHE A 409 31.31 -13.96 13.27
CA PHE A 409 32.11 -12.75 13.49
C PHE A 409 33.56 -12.98 13.10
N TYR A 410 34.18 -12.00 12.48
CA TYR A 410 35.61 -11.95 12.16
C TYR A 410 36.36 -11.37 13.35
N ASP A 411 36.38 -12.14 14.44
CA ASP A 411 37.13 -11.86 15.66
C ASP A 411 38.23 -12.88 15.89
N ALA A 412 39.08 -12.67 16.90
CA ALA A 412 40.18 -13.59 17.22
C ALA A 412 39.72 -15.01 17.63
N ALA A 413 38.46 -15.14 18.09
CA ALA A 413 37.86 -16.41 18.50
C ALA A 413 37.03 -17.08 17.41
N SER A 414 36.84 -16.42 16.24
CA SER A 414 35.92 -16.86 15.17
C SER A 414 34.53 -17.19 15.72
N THR A 415 33.98 -16.26 16.53
CA THR A 415 32.71 -16.46 17.23
C THR A 415 31.56 -16.65 16.23
N THR A 416 30.74 -17.67 16.46
CA THR A 416 29.52 -17.87 15.69
C THR A 416 28.30 -17.88 16.63
N THR A 417 27.35 -17.03 16.33
CA THR A 417 26.02 -17.07 16.96
C THR A 417 25.03 -17.69 16.01
N SER A 418 24.12 -18.50 16.50
CA SER A 418 23.04 -19.07 15.72
C SER A 418 21.72 -18.97 16.48
N ASP A 419 20.66 -18.71 15.76
CA ASP A 419 19.28 -18.65 16.24
C ASP A 419 18.41 -19.52 15.33
N LEU A 420 17.99 -20.67 15.87
CA LEU A 420 17.04 -21.56 15.23
C LEU A 420 15.69 -21.34 15.87
N PHE A 421 14.71 -20.96 15.08
CA PHE A 421 13.41 -20.62 15.60
C PHE A 421 12.28 -21.17 14.74
N ASP A 422 11.41 -21.97 15.36
CA ASP A 422 10.18 -22.49 14.79
C ASP A 422 8.97 -21.83 15.41
N HIS A 423 8.04 -21.37 14.60
CA HIS A 423 6.82 -20.74 15.06
C HIS A 423 5.59 -21.34 14.39
N THR A 424 4.60 -21.70 15.21
CA THR A 424 3.31 -22.20 14.76
C THR A 424 2.20 -21.27 15.23
N THR A 425 1.29 -20.91 14.31
CA THR A 425 0.07 -20.16 14.64
C THR A 425 -1.14 -20.91 14.14
N GLN A 426 -2.14 -21.08 15.01
CA GLN A 426 -3.45 -21.63 14.69
C GLN A 426 -4.50 -20.59 15.05
N ILE A 427 -5.42 -20.28 14.11
CA ILE A 427 -6.50 -19.34 14.34
C ILE A 427 -7.80 -19.99 13.90
N ALA A 428 -8.74 -20.09 14.85
CA ALA A 428 -10.11 -20.51 14.58
C ALA A 428 -11.05 -19.32 14.71
N ALA A 429 -11.88 -19.07 13.70
CA ALA A 429 -12.81 -17.96 13.67
C ALA A 429 -14.22 -18.42 13.32
N ALA A 430 -15.21 -17.77 13.94
CA ALA A 430 -16.62 -17.87 13.59
C ALA A 430 -17.22 -16.47 13.49
N TYR A 431 -18.10 -16.24 12.51
CA TYR A 431 -18.67 -14.93 12.26
C TYR A 431 -20.09 -14.98 11.71
N ALA A 432 -20.81 -13.89 11.94
CA ALA A 432 -22.15 -13.68 11.42
C ALA A 432 -22.37 -12.21 11.07
N ASP A 433 -23.03 -11.95 9.95
CA ASP A 433 -23.49 -10.65 9.49
C ASP A 433 -24.99 -10.69 9.22
N TYR A 434 -25.68 -9.64 9.62
CA TYR A 434 -27.08 -9.39 9.27
C TYR A 434 -27.17 -8.09 8.48
N ILE A 435 -27.79 -8.15 7.30
CA ILE A 435 -27.95 -7.01 6.40
C ILE A 435 -29.45 -6.79 6.17
N TYR A 436 -29.88 -5.54 6.37
CA TYR A 436 -31.24 -5.07 6.18
C TYR A 436 -31.29 -3.98 5.12
N HIS A 437 -32.13 -4.14 4.12
CA HIS A 437 -32.37 -3.17 3.07
C HIS A 437 -33.86 -2.87 2.94
N LYS A 438 -34.26 -1.61 3.13
CA LYS A 438 -35.66 -1.14 2.93
C LYS A 438 -35.66 0.26 2.34
N GLY A 439 -36.16 0.37 1.11
CA GLY A 439 -36.24 1.64 0.40
C GLY A 439 -34.87 2.32 0.30
N LYS A 440 -34.72 3.48 0.92
CA LYS A 440 -33.49 4.29 0.92
C LYS A 440 -32.47 3.89 2.00
N TRP A 441 -32.82 2.97 2.88
CA TRP A 441 -31.99 2.55 4.01
C TRP A 441 -31.34 1.21 3.78
N VAL A 442 -30.06 1.12 4.11
CA VAL A 442 -29.33 -0.15 4.23
C VAL A 442 -28.61 -0.14 5.57
N ALA A 443 -28.80 -1.17 6.36
CA ALA A 443 -28.12 -1.36 7.64
C ALA A 443 -27.40 -2.70 7.67
N ARG A 444 -26.28 -2.76 8.35
CA ARG A 444 -25.48 -3.96 8.57
C ARG A 444 -25.07 -4.03 10.02
N ALA A 445 -25.11 -5.22 10.61
CA ALA A 445 -24.52 -5.52 11.92
C ALA A 445 -23.80 -6.86 11.84
N GLY A 446 -22.56 -6.89 12.27
CA GLY A 446 -21.71 -8.06 12.21
C GLY A 446 -20.97 -8.31 13.52
N LEU A 447 -20.71 -9.58 13.80
CA LEU A 447 -19.92 -10.00 14.93
C LEU A 447 -19.00 -11.14 14.50
N ARG A 448 -17.71 -11.03 14.87
CA ARG A 448 -16.71 -12.07 14.66
C ARG A 448 -16.02 -12.38 15.99
N TYR A 449 -15.78 -13.65 16.20
CA TYR A 449 -14.95 -14.16 17.28
C TYR A 449 -13.75 -14.89 16.72
N GLU A 450 -12.56 -14.62 17.24
CA GLU A 450 -11.32 -15.32 16.87
C GLU A 450 -10.61 -15.84 18.12
N TYR A 451 -10.21 -17.10 18.06
CA TYR A 451 -9.33 -17.72 19.03
C TYR A 451 -8.01 -18.07 18.34
N SER A 452 -6.91 -17.59 18.89
CA SER A 452 -5.57 -17.82 18.35
C SER A 452 -4.68 -18.53 19.37
N HIS A 453 -3.95 -19.53 18.89
CA HIS A 453 -2.90 -20.22 19.62
C HIS A 453 -1.58 -20.06 18.85
N MET A 454 -0.60 -19.46 19.50
CA MET A 454 0.75 -19.24 18.98
C MET A 454 1.76 -19.99 19.85
N LYS A 455 2.75 -20.64 19.21
CA LYS A 455 3.84 -21.35 19.91
C LYS A 455 5.15 -21.02 19.21
N GLY A 456 6.13 -20.53 19.98
CA GLY A 456 7.52 -20.39 19.56
C GLY A 456 8.36 -21.48 20.19
N HIS A 457 9.22 -22.10 19.40
CA HIS A 457 10.11 -23.18 19.81
C HIS A 457 11.54 -22.90 19.34
N TYR A 458 12.50 -23.05 20.21
CA TYR A 458 13.92 -22.90 19.94
C TYR A 458 14.60 -24.27 19.97
N PRO A 459 14.82 -24.91 18.81
CA PRO A 459 15.39 -26.26 18.73
C PRO A 459 16.77 -26.38 19.36
N ASP A 460 17.55 -25.31 19.42
CA ASP A 460 18.88 -25.27 20.02
C ASP A 460 18.88 -25.08 21.55
N GLY A 461 17.70 -24.83 22.16
CA GLY A 461 17.52 -24.68 23.61
C GLY A 461 18.17 -23.43 24.22
N LYS A 462 18.72 -22.49 23.42
CA LYS A 462 19.37 -21.28 23.93
C LYS A 462 18.38 -20.26 24.46
N THR A 463 17.19 -20.22 23.92
CA THR A 463 16.10 -19.35 24.34
C THR A 463 14.92 -20.20 24.78
N ALA A 464 14.16 -19.74 25.78
CA ALA A 464 13.03 -20.49 26.28
C ALA A 464 11.85 -20.47 25.29
N ASP A 465 11.22 -21.62 25.09
CA ASP A 465 9.98 -21.73 24.34
C ASP A 465 8.89 -20.86 24.97
N PHE A 466 8.00 -20.33 24.14
CA PHE A 466 6.85 -19.58 24.63
C PHE A 466 5.56 -20.02 23.93
N GLY A 467 4.43 -19.79 24.60
CA GLY A 467 3.10 -20.02 24.07
C GLY A 467 2.16 -18.88 24.43
N LYS A 468 1.27 -18.51 23.51
CA LYS A 468 0.29 -17.45 23.72
C LYS A 468 -1.07 -17.86 23.19
N HIS A 469 -2.10 -17.56 23.97
CA HIS A 469 -3.51 -17.69 23.59
C HIS A 469 -4.15 -16.30 23.57
N LEU A 470 -4.84 -15.97 22.49
CA LEU A 470 -5.57 -14.72 22.35
C LEU A 470 -7.03 -15.00 21.99
N SER A 471 -7.93 -14.15 22.48
CA SER A 471 -9.36 -14.30 22.33
C SER A 471 -9.97 -12.94 22.03
N ASP A 472 -10.46 -12.75 20.81
CA ASP A 472 -10.83 -11.44 20.29
C ASP A 472 -12.27 -11.42 19.77
N TRP A 473 -13.07 -10.46 20.27
CA TRP A 473 -14.39 -10.12 19.78
C TRP A 473 -14.33 -8.85 18.93
N VAL A 474 -14.90 -8.91 17.73
CA VAL A 474 -14.81 -7.86 16.71
C VAL A 474 -16.21 -7.48 16.22
N PRO A 475 -16.91 -6.61 16.95
CA PRO A 475 -18.19 -6.06 16.53
C PRO A 475 -18.01 -4.99 15.47
N GLN A 476 -19.01 -4.88 14.55
CA GLN A 476 -19.12 -3.83 13.56
C GLN A 476 -20.58 -3.53 13.23
N ALA A 477 -20.85 -2.28 12.86
CA ALA A 477 -22.18 -1.88 12.43
C ALA A 477 -22.11 -0.70 11.45
N SER A 478 -23.00 -0.66 10.48
CA SER A 478 -23.10 0.49 9.58
C SER A 478 -24.55 0.73 9.14
N VAL A 479 -24.84 2.00 8.86
CA VAL A 479 -26.12 2.44 8.29
C VAL A 479 -25.83 3.41 7.15
N LYS A 480 -26.41 3.13 5.98
CA LYS A 480 -26.39 3.99 4.80
C LYS A 480 -27.80 4.50 4.50
N TYR A 481 -27.91 5.77 4.20
CA TYR A 481 -29.12 6.43 3.71
C TYR A 481 -28.89 7.03 2.34
N GLN A 482 -29.68 6.59 1.35
CA GLN A 482 -29.67 7.15 0.00
C GLN A 482 -30.62 8.36 -0.03
N VAL A 483 -30.08 9.56 -0.01
CA VAL A 483 -30.87 10.81 0.01
C VAL A 483 -31.66 10.93 -1.30
N ASP A 484 -30.95 10.84 -2.41
CA ASP A 484 -31.48 10.82 -3.78
C ASP A 484 -30.54 9.97 -4.68
N ASP A 485 -30.76 9.95 -6.00
CA ASP A 485 -29.96 9.18 -6.95
C ASP A 485 -28.47 9.60 -7.02
N ARG A 486 -28.13 10.75 -6.46
CA ARG A 486 -26.78 11.33 -6.50
C ARG A 486 -26.11 11.42 -5.14
N GLN A 487 -26.86 11.40 -4.06
CA GLN A 487 -26.34 11.67 -2.72
C GLN A 487 -26.60 10.54 -1.76
N SER A 488 -25.59 10.20 -0.98
CA SER A 488 -25.73 9.23 0.11
C SER A 488 -24.96 9.65 1.34
N LEU A 489 -25.47 9.24 2.48
CA LEU A 489 -24.88 9.38 3.81
C LEU A 489 -24.63 7.97 4.37
N LYS A 490 -23.49 7.77 5.05
CA LYS A 490 -23.19 6.54 5.74
C LYS A 490 -22.54 6.84 7.09
N LEU A 491 -22.99 6.14 8.12
CA LEU A 491 -22.31 6.08 9.42
C LEU A 491 -21.85 4.64 9.64
N ALA A 492 -20.60 4.44 10.04
CA ALA A 492 -20.05 3.13 10.32
C ALA A 492 -19.25 3.15 11.63
N TYR A 493 -19.37 2.07 12.39
CA TYR A 493 -18.52 1.71 13.50
C TYR A 493 -17.81 0.41 13.14
N THR A 494 -16.48 0.41 13.20
CA THR A 494 -15.65 -0.76 12.90
C THR A 494 -14.65 -1.01 14.02
N THR A 495 -14.39 -2.28 14.30
CA THR A 495 -13.32 -2.72 15.20
C THR A 495 -12.32 -3.53 14.40
N SER A 496 -11.04 -3.33 14.64
CA SER A 496 -9.96 -4.17 14.13
C SER A 496 -8.96 -4.48 15.23
N ILE A 497 -8.20 -5.55 15.06
CA ILE A 497 -7.14 -5.95 15.97
C ILE A 497 -5.82 -6.01 15.22
N THR A 498 -4.72 -5.80 15.95
CA THR A 498 -3.36 -6.07 15.48
C THR A 498 -2.72 -7.07 16.41
N ARG A 499 -2.47 -8.30 15.91
CA ARG A 499 -1.72 -9.30 16.64
C ARG A 499 -0.24 -9.02 16.52
N PRO A 500 0.54 -9.19 17.62
CA PRO A 500 1.97 -9.10 17.52
C PRO A 500 2.50 -10.21 16.60
N GLY A 501 3.19 -9.82 15.55
CA GLY A 501 3.87 -10.74 14.64
C GLY A 501 5.08 -11.40 15.32
N ILE A 502 5.63 -12.42 14.65
CA ILE A 502 6.74 -13.21 15.20
C ILE A 502 7.96 -12.37 15.56
N THR A 503 8.32 -11.37 14.74
CA THR A 503 9.46 -10.46 15.02
C THR A 503 9.26 -9.67 16.31
N TYR A 504 8.01 -9.35 16.67
CA TYR A 504 7.70 -8.64 17.90
C TYR A 504 7.71 -9.56 19.13
N LEU A 505 7.38 -10.83 18.92
CA LEU A 505 7.30 -11.84 20.00
C LEU A 505 8.63 -12.53 20.28
N ASN A 506 9.54 -12.62 19.28
CA ASN A 506 10.80 -13.33 19.41
C ASN A 506 11.73 -12.65 20.43
N PRO A 507 11.96 -13.25 21.63
CA PRO A 507 12.80 -12.66 22.67
C PRO A 507 14.30 -12.78 22.40
N ALA A 508 14.73 -13.40 21.29
CA ALA A 508 16.13 -13.47 20.92
C ALA A 508 16.75 -12.07 20.82
N VAL A 509 17.98 -11.94 21.32
CA VAL A 509 18.71 -10.68 21.41
C VAL A 509 19.65 -10.54 20.22
N TYR A 510 19.45 -9.48 19.43
CA TYR A 510 20.31 -9.13 18.30
C TYR A 510 21.18 -7.92 18.68
N SER A 511 22.50 -8.11 18.70
CA SER A 511 23.47 -7.07 19.06
C SER A 511 24.21 -6.57 17.82
N TYR A 512 24.29 -5.25 17.68
CA TYR A 512 25.06 -4.52 16.67
C TYR A 512 26.01 -3.56 17.38
N PRO A 513 26.99 -2.95 16.71
CA PRO A 513 28.02 -2.13 17.34
C PRO A 513 27.52 -1.09 18.36
N ALA A 514 26.43 -0.40 18.06
CA ALA A 514 25.86 0.64 18.95
C ALA A 514 24.38 0.41 19.25
N SER A 515 23.85 -0.79 19.01
CA SER A 515 22.42 -1.07 19.26
C SER A 515 22.13 -2.53 19.60
N VAL A 516 21.13 -2.70 20.45
CA VAL A 516 20.60 -3.99 20.86
C VAL A 516 19.09 -4.02 20.58
N GLN A 517 18.62 -5.08 19.94
CA GLN A 517 17.22 -5.26 19.62
C GLN A 517 16.71 -6.62 20.09
N PHE A 518 15.51 -6.67 20.65
CA PHE A 518 14.84 -7.89 21.08
C PHE A 518 13.32 -7.73 21.06
N GLY A 519 12.61 -8.84 20.87
CA GLY A 519 11.14 -8.86 20.93
C GLY A 519 10.62 -9.03 22.35
N ASN A 520 9.29 -9.15 22.48
CA ASN A 520 8.59 -9.31 23.75
C ASN A 520 7.48 -10.36 23.63
N ALA A 521 7.69 -11.53 24.19
CA ALA A 521 6.74 -12.64 24.18
C ALA A 521 5.42 -12.38 24.95
N HIS A 522 5.35 -11.30 25.75
CA HIS A 522 4.17 -10.94 26.57
C HIS A 522 3.18 -10.02 25.86
N LEU A 523 3.43 -9.64 24.62
CA LEU A 523 2.55 -8.76 23.86
C LEU A 523 1.15 -9.34 23.69
N GLU A 524 0.15 -8.47 23.68
CA GLU A 524 -1.27 -8.77 23.45
C GLU A 524 -1.76 -8.17 22.14
N SER A 525 -2.93 -8.61 21.65
CA SER A 525 -3.59 -7.96 20.52
C SER A 525 -3.90 -6.51 20.86
N ALA A 526 -3.47 -5.60 20.00
CA ALA A 526 -3.89 -4.20 20.05
C ALA A 526 -5.25 -4.04 19.36
N ARG A 527 -6.12 -3.20 19.91
CA ARG A 527 -7.47 -2.96 19.37
C ARG A 527 -7.62 -1.53 18.90
N GLU A 528 -8.10 -1.38 17.68
CA GLU A 528 -8.54 -0.12 17.11
C GLU A 528 -10.06 -0.11 16.94
N GLN A 529 -10.70 0.98 17.34
CA GLN A 529 -12.11 1.28 17.11
C GLN A 529 -12.21 2.53 16.27
N SER A 530 -13.09 2.53 15.26
CA SER A 530 -13.24 3.66 14.34
C SER A 530 -14.70 4.00 14.13
N ILE A 531 -15.01 5.29 14.15
CA ILE A 531 -16.31 5.86 13.78
C ILE A 531 -16.10 6.69 12.53
N LEU A 532 -16.82 6.37 11.46
CA LEU A 532 -16.71 7.02 10.16
C LEU A 532 -18.06 7.57 9.74
N PHE A 533 -18.09 8.82 9.34
CA PHE A 533 -19.22 9.40 8.63
C PHE A 533 -18.79 9.65 7.18
N THR A 534 -19.59 9.22 6.20
CA THR A 534 -19.30 9.45 4.78
C THR A 534 -20.45 10.20 4.14
N TYR A 535 -20.18 11.34 3.56
CA TYR A 535 -21.06 12.01 2.60
C TYR A 535 -20.50 11.80 1.20
N MET A 536 -21.34 11.40 0.26
CA MET A 536 -20.99 11.23 -1.14
C MET A 536 -22.00 11.89 -2.06
N TYR A 537 -21.49 12.67 -3.00
CA TYR A 537 -22.24 13.22 -4.13
C TYR A 537 -21.64 12.73 -5.45
N VAL A 538 -22.47 12.16 -6.33
CA VAL A 538 -22.06 11.65 -7.65
C VAL A 538 -22.92 12.28 -8.73
N GLY A 539 -22.42 13.34 -9.35
CA GLY A 539 -23.07 14.04 -10.47
C GLY A 539 -22.35 13.76 -11.80
N GLN A 540 -22.89 14.30 -12.89
CA GLN A 540 -22.31 14.09 -14.22
C GLN A 540 -20.93 14.74 -14.39
N ARG A 541 -20.72 15.90 -13.79
CA ARG A 541 -19.47 16.68 -13.89
C ARG A 541 -18.70 16.79 -12.58
N LEU A 542 -19.33 16.49 -11.45
CA LEU A 542 -18.74 16.61 -10.12
C LEU A 542 -19.00 15.32 -9.35
N THR A 543 -17.96 14.73 -8.81
CA THR A 543 -18.02 13.74 -7.73
C THR A 543 -17.31 14.31 -6.53
N LEU A 544 -17.97 14.30 -5.37
CA LEU A 544 -17.44 14.77 -4.11
C LEU A 544 -17.63 13.68 -3.06
N GLN A 545 -16.60 13.44 -2.26
CA GLN A 545 -16.68 12.61 -1.06
C GLN A 545 -16.02 13.31 0.10
N LEU A 546 -16.65 13.28 1.27
CA LEU A 546 -16.13 13.79 2.53
C LEU A 546 -16.28 12.71 3.60
N VAL A 547 -15.19 12.43 4.32
CA VAL A 547 -15.15 11.38 5.34
C VAL A 547 -14.42 11.89 6.60
N PRO A 548 -15.12 12.57 7.52
CA PRO A 548 -14.62 12.72 8.87
C PRO A 548 -14.63 11.36 9.59
N GLN A 549 -13.55 11.07 10.29
CA GLN A 549 -13.37 9.80 10.99
C GLN A 549 -12.59 10.00 12.28
N PHE A 550 -12.96 9.22 13.31
CA PHE A 550 -12.28 9.16 14.59
C PHE A 550 -11.79 7.74 14.86
N HIS A 551 -10.54 7.62 15.26
CA HIS A 551 -9.88 6.37 15.59
C HIS A 551 -9.42 6.39 17.04
N PHE A 552 -9.71 5.31 17.75
CA PHE A 552 -9.34 5.12 19.15
C PHE A 552 -8.52 3.83 19.27
N TYR A 553 -7.32 3.96 19.79
CA TYR A 553 -6.43 2.84 20.03
C TYR A 553 -6.23 2.65 21.54
N HIS A 554 -6.60 1.47 22.03
CA HIS A 554 -6.28 1.04 23.38
C HIS A 554 -5.14 0.03 23.26
N ASN A 555 -4.16 0.09 24.17
CA ASN A 555 -3.02 -0.82 24.20
C ASN A 555 -2.33 -1.01 22.83
N ALA A 556 -2.20 0.07 22.04
CA ALA A 556 -1.53 -0.03 20.76
C ALA A 556 -0.08 -0.51 20.93
N LEU A 557 0.35 -1.36 20.00
CA LEU A 557 1.73 -1.80 19.90
C LEU A 557 2.61 -0.61 19.53
N GLY A 558 3.67 -0.40 20.30
CA GLY A 558 4.67 0.63 20.04
C GLY A 558 6.09 0.10 20.27
N SER A 559 7.05 0.62 19.53
CA SER A 559 8.45 0.40 19.89
C SER A 559 8.79 1.17 21.16
N ILE A 560 9.56 0.55 22.01
CA ILE A 560 10.16 1.13 23.22
C ILE A 560 11.64 1.30 22.88
N VAL A 561 12.11 2.54 22.83
CA VAL A 561 13.50 2.88 22.55
C VAL A 561 14.06 3.61 23.76
N TYR A 562 15.19 3.13 24.26
CA TYR A 562 15.91 3.76 25.35
C TYR A 562 17.42 3.65 25.12
N ALA A 563 18.22 4.37 25.91
CA ALA A 563 19.67 4.33 25.83
C ALA A 563 20.30 4.03 27.19
N GLU A 564 21.31 3.17 27.20
CA GLU A 564 22.22 2.96 28.33
C GLU A 564 23.65 3.38 27.88
N GLY A 565 24.11 4.51 28.40
CA GLY A 565 25.29 5.17 27.84
C GLY A 565 25.05 5.58 26.40
N ASP A 566 25.91 5.13 25.50
CA ASP A 566 25.83 5.39 24.05
C ASP A 566 25.31 4.17 23.26
N THR A 567 24.75 3.18 23.95
CA THR A 567 24.12 2.02 23.34
C THR A 567 22.61 2.20 23.30
N ARG A 568 22.02 2.05 22.12
CA ARG A 568 20.57 2.11 21.89
C ARG A 568 19.94 0.73 22.08
N TYR A 569 18.92 0.65 22.90
CA TYR A 569 18.07 -0.53 23.06
C TYR A 569 16.71 -0.31 22.42
N SER A 570 16.18 -1.34 21.75
CA SER A 570 14.86 -1.31 21.18
C SER A 570 14.10 -2.62 21.42
N THR A 571 12.85 -2.48 21.86
CA THR A 571 11.90 -3.58 22.06
C THR A 571 10.48 -3.10 21.77
N TYR A 572 9.47 -3.89 22.08
CA TYR A 572 8.06 -3.62 21.79
C TYR A 572 7.20 -3.76 23.03
N GLY A 573 6.10 -3.00 23.09
CA GLY A 573 5.13 -3.04 24.18
C GLY A 573 3.73 -2.62 23.75
N ASN A 574 2.71 -3.06 24.48
CA ASN A 574 1.35 -2.54 24.41
C ASN A 574 1.22 -1.27 25.25
N VAL A 575 1.96 -0.23 24.91
CA VAL A 575 2.24 0.92 25.77
C VAL A 575 1.56 2.22 25.30
N LEU A 576 1.00 2.23 24.09
CA LEU A 576 0.46 3.45 23.51
C LEU A 576 -1.05 3.55 23.71
N LYS A 577 -1.50 4.75 24.11
CA LYS A 577 -2.88 5.23 23.95
C LYS A 577 -2.87 6.28 22.86
N GLN A 578 -3.67 6.08 21.83
CA GLN A 578 -3.71 6.98 20.70
C GLN A 578 -5.14 7.27 20.30
N HIS A 579 -5.41 8.51 19.93
CA HIS A 579 -6.63 8.90 19.23
C HIS A 579 -6.26 9.81 18.07
N ARG A 580 -6.98 9.62 16.98
CA ARG A 580 -6.70 10.32 15.72
C ARG A 580 -7.98 10.76 15.08
N PHE A 581 -8.05 12.03 14.75
CA PHE A 581 -9.05 12.57 13.85
C PHE A 581 -8.47 12.65 12.45
N GLN A 582 -9.24 12.19 11.45
CA GLN A 582 -8.90 12.36 10.04
C GLN A 582 -10.09 12.94 9.30
N MET A 583 -9.81 13.84 8.36
CA MET A 583 -10.78 14.36 7.40
C MET A 583 -10.29 14.07 6.00
N GLU A 584 -10.96 13.15 5.32
CA GLU A 584 -10.65 12.84 3.93
C GLU A 584 -11.62 13.55 3.00
N GLY A 585 -11.07 14.18 1.98
CA GLY A 585 -11.80 14.85 0.91
C GLY A 585 -11.35 14.35 -0.45
N TYR A 586 -12.30 13.91 -1.28
CA TYR A 586 -12.07 13.55 -2.67
C TYR A 586 -12.95 14.39 -3.57
N VAL A 587 -12.36 14.96 -4.62
CA VAL A 587 -13.05 15.72 -5.66
C VAL A 587 -12.62 15.21 -7.03
N GLN A 588 -13.56 14.85 -7.89
CA GLN A 588 -13.36 14.72 -9.32
C GLN A 588 -14.28 15.72 -10.03
N TRP A 589 -13.68 16.63 -10.76
CA TRP A 589 -14.40 17.69 -11.46
C TRP A 589 -14.07 17.70 -12.94
N LYS A 590 -15.11 17.69 -13.78
CA LYS A 590 -15.04 17.74 -15.24
C LYS A 590 -15.75 19.01 -15.74
N PRO A 591 -15.10 20.19 -15.63
CA PRO A 591 -15.72 21.45 -16.08
C PRO A 591 -16.10 21.39 -17.56
N PHE A 592 -15.28 20.72 -18.37
CA PHE A 592 -15.48 20.50 -19.79
C PHE A 592 -15.29 19.01 -20.13
N ASN A 593 -15.80 18.57 -21.28
CA ASN A 593 -15.65 17.18 -21.74
C ASN A 593 -14.17 16.77 -21.98
N ALA A 594 -13.32 17.77 -22.24
CA ALA A 594 -11.90 17.56 -22.50
C ALA A 594 -11.03 17.65 -21.24
N THR A 595 -11.56 18.19 -20.12
CA THR A 595 -10.78 18.49 -18.91
C THR A 595 -11.25 17.65 -17.73
N THR A 596 -10.31 17.02 -17.04
CA THR A 596 -10.59 16.29 -15.78
C THR A 596 -9.61 16.78 -14.73
N PHE A 597 -10.16 17.22 -13.60
CA PHE A 597 -9.41 17.55 -12.38
C PHE A 597 -9.78 16.51 -11.31
N VAL A 598 -8.78 16.00 -10.58
CA VAL A 598 -8.95 15.12 -9.41
C VAL A 598 -8.11 15.67 -8.26
N ALA A 599 -8.70 15.76 -7.08
CA ALA A 599 -7.96 16.03 -5.84
C ALA A 599 -8.36 15.01 -4.76
N ASN A 600 -7.36 14.55 -4.02
CA ASN A 600 -7.52 13.71 -2.85
C ASN A 600 -6.72 14.36 -1.71
N ILE A 601 -7.38 14.68 -0.62
CA ILE A 601 -6.78 15.39 0.51
C ILE A 601 -7.10 14.62 1.79
N THR A 602 -6.10 14.35 2.61
CA THR A 602 -6.27 13.74 3.93
C THR A 602 -5.62 14.63 4.98
N PHE A 603 -6.43 15.30 5.79
CA PHE A 603 -5.96 15.99 6.99
C PHE A 603 -5.95 14.99 8.14
N THR A 604 -4.89 15.01 8.95
CA THR A 604 -4.70 14.14 10.12
C THR A 604 -4.30 14.97 11.32
N ASP A 605 -5.02 14.79 12.43
CA ASP A 605 -4.69 15.29 13.77
C ASP A 605 -4.51 14.10 14.69
N ASN A 606 -3.28 13.85 15.14
CA ASN A 606 -2.88 12.64 15.85
C ASN A 606 -2.37 12.97 17.25
N HIS A 607 -2.97 12.35 18.26
CA HIS A 607 -2.54 12.42 19.66
C HIS A 607 -2.12 11.03 20.13
N ALA A 608 -0.88 10.90 20.59
CA ALA A 608 -0.34 9.65 21.13
C ALA A 608 0.30 9.89 22.50
N ASN A 609 0.12 8.94 23.41
CA ASN A 609 0.68 8.97 24.76
C ASN A 609 1.29 7.63 25.11
N HIS A 610 2.50 7.66 25.67
CA HIS A 610 3.16 6.53 26.33
C HIS A 610 3.28 6.83 27.82
N ASN A 611 2.30 6.37 28.60
CA ASN A 611 2.16 6.82 29.99
C ASN A 611 3.35 6.42 30.89
N ALA A 612 3.90 5.22 30.71
CA ALA A 612 5.03 4.74 31.53
C ALA A 612 6.31 5.55 31.28
N ALA A 613 6.58 5.95 30.04
CA ALA A 613 7.72 6.80 29.68
C ALA A 613 7.40 8.30 29.76
N GLN A 614 6.19 8.68 30.14
CA GLN A 614 5.71 10.09 30.21
C GLN A 614 5.86 10.85 28.87
N LEU A 615 5.87 10.14 27.75
CA LEU A 615 5.96 10.75 26.42
C LEU A 615 4.57 11.12 25.91
N LYS A 616 4.48 12.29 25.28
CA LYS A 616 3.27 12.80 24.62
C LYS A 616 3.63 13.38 23.27
N GLN A 617 2.81 13.07 22.27
CA GLN A 617 2.99 13.60 20.93
C GLN A 617 1.64 14.09 20.40
N HIS A 618 1.63 15.31 19.85
CA HIS A 618 0.51 15.86 19.09
C HIS A 618 1.05 16.39 17.78
N LEU A 619 0.60 15.81 16.68
CA LEU A 619 1.07 16.12 15.32
C LEU A 619 -0.10 16.32 14.38
N THR A 620 0.03 17.31 13.51
CA THR A 620 -0.90 17.55 12.42
C THR A 620 -0.17 17.45 11.09
N SER A 621 -0.78 16.75 10.15
CA SER A 621 -0.30 16.67 8.77
C SER A 621 -1.44 16.71 7.77
N MET A 622 -1.12 17.04 6.53
CA MET A 622 -2.06 16.99 5.42
C MET A 622 -1.35 16.38 4.21
N TYR A 623 -1.81 15.19 3.81
CA TYR A 623 -1.46 14.61 2.52
C TYR A 623 -2.36 15.18 1.43
N TYR A 624 -1.79 15.43 0.24
CA TYR A 624 -2.54 15.86 -0.93
C TYR A 624 -2.07 15.14 -2.19
N TYR A 625 -3.02 14.90 -3.10
CA TYR A 625 -2.80 14.54 -4.49
C TYR A 625 -3.68 15.42 -5.36
N ALA A 626 -3.11 16.04 -6.38
CA ALA A 626 -3.83 16.83 -7.37
C ALA A 626 -3.41 16.41 -8.78
N TYR A 627 -4.38 16.20 -9.66
CA TYR A 627 -4.21 15.69 -11.01
C TYR A 627 -5.07 16.51 -11.97
N LEU A 628 -4.48 16.93 -13.07
CA LEU A 628 -5.13 17.63 -14.16
C LEU A 628 -4.84 16.90 -15.47
N SER A 629 -5.88 16.53 -16.21
CA SER A 629 -5.79 15.93 -17.55
C SER A 629 -6.59 16.75 -18.56
N GLN A 630 -5.97 17.02 -19.68
CA GLN A 630 -6.55 17.77 -20.81
C GLN A 630 -6.46 16.97 -22.09
N LYS A 631 -7.60 16.66 -22.70
CA LYS A 631 -7.67 16.12 -24.07
C LYS A 631 -7.40 17.24 -25.07
N LEU A 632 -6.50 16.97 -25.98
CA LEU A 632 -6.06 17.87 -27.04
C LEU A 632 -6.45 17.29 -28.41
N PRO A 633 -6.39 18.09 -29.51
CA PRO A 633 -6.54 17.57 -30.88
C PRO A 633 -5.59 16.38 -31.14
N TRP A 634 -5.84 15.65 -32.25
CA TRP A 634 -5.03 14.51 -32.73
C TRP A 634 -4.94 13.33 -31.73
N LYS A 635 -5.97 13.11 -30.90
CA LYS A 635 -5.99 12.05 -29.84
C LYS A 635 -4.84 12.20 -28.84
N LEU A 636 -4.34 13.41 -28.62
CA LEU A 636 -3.36 13.69 -27.58
C LEU A 636 -4.06 13.93 -26.24
N THR A 637 -3.43 13.53 -25.16
CA THR A 637 -3.81 13.86 -23.78
C THR A 637 -2.58 14.36 -23.03
N ALA A 638 -2.66 15.58 -22.54
CA ALA A 638 -1.65 16.14 -21.63
C ALA A 638 -2.12 15.98 -20.19
N THR A 639 -1.22 15.59 -19.31
CA THR A 639 -1.52 15.37 -17.89
C THR A 639 -0.42 15.96 -17.03
N ALA A 640 -0.80 16.57 -15.91
CA ALA A 640 0.10 16.98 -14.85
C ALA A 640 -0.46 16.50 -13.51
N TYR A 641 0.42 16.06 -12.61
CA TYR A 641 0.01 15.76 -11.24
C TYR A 641 1.09 16.17 -10.23
N THR A 642 0.65 16.43 -9.02
CA THR A 642 1.51 16.65 -7.85
C THR A 642 0.92 15.95 -6.64
N TYR A 643 1.79 15.49 -5.75
CA TYR A 643 1.40 14.90 -4.48
C TYR A 643 2.50 15.08 -3.46
N GLY A 644 2.12 15.05 -2.20
CA GLY A 644 3.06 15.25 -1.11
C GLY A 644 2.36 15.33 0.22
N GLU A 645 3.13 15.67 1.22
CA GLU A 645 2.66 15.86 2.59
C GLU A 645 3.18 17.17 3.15
N VAL A 646 2.32 17.91 3.83
CA VAL A 646 2.66 19.13 4.57
C VAL A 646 2.35 18.93 6.04
N GLY A 647 3.02 19.69 6.92
CA GLY A 647 2.95 19.49 8.37
C GLY A 647 3.93 18.43 8.85
N HIS A 648 3.60 17.76 9.95
CA HIS A 648 4.45 16.76 10.60
C HIS A 648 3.71 15.41 10.64
N SER A 649 4.15 14.47 9.80
CA SER A 649 3.54 13.13 9.75
C SER A 649 4.03 12.25 10.90
N PRO A 650 3.12 11.62 11.68
CA PRO A 650 3.51 10.76 12.78
C PRO A 650 4.18 9.47 12.24
N MET A 651 5.40 9.19 12.70
CA MET A 651 6.11 7.95 12.42
C MET A 651 6.00 6.96 13.59
N ASN A 652 6.33 7.43 14.78
CA ASN A 652 6.18 6.73 16.05
C ASN A 652 6.07 7.77 17.17
N ILE A 653 6.01 7.33 18.45
CA ILE A 653 5.89 8.26 19.58
C ILE A 653 7.10 9.19 19.74
N TYR A 654 8.26 8.83 19.22
CA TYR A 654 9.52 9.60 19.35
C TYR A 654 9.76 10.55 18.17
N ALA A 655 9.23 10.23 16.98
CA ALA A 655 9.66 10.83 15.72
C ALA A 655 8.50 11.18 14.78
N TYR A 656 8.78 12.16 13.91
CA TYR A 656 7.88 12.56 12.83
C TYR A 656 8.64 12.81 11.52
N GLY A 657 7.93 12.67 10.40
CA GLY A 657 8.38 13.03 9.06
C GLY A 657 8.12 14.50 8.75
N ARG A 658 9.00 15.13 7.95
CA ARG A 658 8.87 16.51 7.48
C ARG A 658 8.21 16.59 6.11
N PRO A 659 7.74 17.78 5.68
CA PRO A 659 7.10 17.98 4.38
C PRO A 659 7.96 17.51 3.20
N TRP A 660 7.31 16.95 2.20
CA TRP A 660 7.91 16.52 0.93
C TRP A 660 6.91 16.64 -0.21
N MET A 661 7.39 16.71 -1.46
CA MET A 661 6.56 16.85 -2.66
C MET A 661 7.15 16.11 -3.86
N ARG A 662 6.28 15.52 -4.69
CA ARG A 662 6.61 14.98 -6.02
C ARG A 662 5.64 15.51 -7.06
N TYR A 663 6.06 15.60 -8.32
CA TYR A 663 5.23 16.00 -9.45
C TYR A 663 5.71 15.40 -10.77
N ALA A 664 4.81 15.30 -11.75
CA ALA A 664 5.14 14.83 -13.07
C ALA A 664 4.27 15.46 -14.16
N PHE A 665 4.81 15.44 -15.38
CA PHE A 665 4.11 15.83 -16.61
C PHE A 665 4.12 14.66 -17.58
N MET A 666 2.99 14.46 -18.28
CA MET A 666 2.82 13.36 -19.22
C MET A 666 2.16 13.83 -20.50
N LEU A 667 2.56 13.23 -21.61
CA LEU A 667 1.93 13.38 -22.91
C LEU A 667 1.65 12.00 -23.50
N GLN A 668 0.40 11.72 -23.83
CA GLN A 668 -0.04 10.43 -24.35
C GLN A 668 -0.73 10.60 -25.69
N ARG A 669 -0.53 9.65 -26.60
CA ARG A 669 -1.27 9.55 -27.87
C ARG A 669 -1.69 8.11 -28.13
N SER A 670 -2.94 7.93 -28.57
CA SER A 670 -3.45 6.64 -29.02
C SER A 670 -3.49 6.58 -30.54
N PHE A 671 -3.16 5.39 -31.06
CA PHE A 671 -3.05 5.08 -32.49
C PHE A 671 -3.86 3.80 -32.78
N LEU A 672 -4.02 3.50 -34.05
CA LEU A 672 -4.78 2.39 -34.62
C LEU A 672 -6.29 2.49 -34.34
N SER A 673 -7.07 1.58 -34.96
CA SER A 673 -8.49 1.45 -34.68
C SER A 673 -8.72 1.00 -33.23
N ASP A 674 -9.78 1.50 -32.61
CA ASP A 674 -10.16 1.20 -31.23
C ASP A 674 -9.06 1.56 -30.19
N ASP A 675 -8.17 2.53 -30.52
CA ASP A 675 -7.07 2.98 -29.66
C ASP A 675 -6.20 1.82 -29.14
N ARG A 676 -5.89 0.86 -30.00
CA ARG A 676 -5.18 -0.37 -29.62
C ARG A 676 -3.72 -0.15 -29.28
N LEU A 677 -3.08 0.83 -29.87
CA LEU A 677 -1.69 1.18 -29.57
C LEU A 677 -1.67 2.53 -28.85
N THR A 678 -1.07 2.60 -27.68
CA THR A 678 -0.90 3.82 -26.90
C THR A 678 0.57 4.05 -26.60
N VAL A 679 1.04 5.26 -26.87
CA VAL A 679 2.41 5.70 -26.56
C VAL A 679 2.33 6.86 -25.57
N ARG A 680 3.13 6.82 -24.51
CA ARG A 680 3.21 7.83 -23.46
C ARG A 680 4.65 8.23 -23.20
N LEU A 681 4.85 9.53 -23.09
CA LEU A 681 6.08 10.15 -22.57
C LEU A 681 5.76 10.75 -21.20
N MET A 682 6.64 10.55 -20.23
CA MET A 682 6.53 11.08 -18.87
C MET A 682 7.84 11.76 -18.48
N ALA A 683 7.74 12.91 -17.85
CA ALA A 683 8.83 13.61 -17.19
C ALA A 683 8.49 13.71 -15.69
N ASN A 684 9.16 12.92 -14.86
CA ASN A 684 8.99 12.95 -13.40
C ASN A 684 10.00 13.92 -12.80
N ALA A 685 9.51 14.87 -12.01
CA ALA A 685 10.28 15.91 -11.34
C ALA A 685 11.40 16.51 -12.21
N PRO A 686 11.13 16.99 -13.46
CA PRO A 686 12.18 17.37 -14.41
C PRO A 686 13.10 18.48 -13.89
N PHE A 687 12.67 19.25 -12.88
CA PHE A 687 13.42 20.39 -12.32
C PHE A 687 14.07 20.07 -10.95
N HIS A 688 13.79 18.87 -10.35
CA HIS A 688 14.32 18.48 -9.04
C HIS A 688 14.96 17.10 -9.12
N LYS A 689 16.28 17.04 -9.03
CA LYS A 689 17.03 15.79 -9.13
C LYS A 689 16.86 14.92 -7.89
N ASN A 690 16.90 15.53 -6.71
CA ASN A 690 16.88 14.84 -5.43
C ASN A 690 15.51 14.96 -4.76
N LEU A 691 15.07 13.91 -4.09
CA LEU A 691 13.98 13.95 -3.12
C LEU A 691 14.58 13.73 -1.73
N HIS A 692 14.37 14.68 -0.85
CA HIS A 692 14.75 14.61 0.55
C HIS A 692 13.56 14.14 1.38
N TYR A 693 13.75 13.08 2.14
CA TYR A 693 12.77 12.59 3.10
C TYR A 693 13.33 12.73 4.51
N LYS A 694 13.01 13.88 5.13
CA LYS A 694 13.56 14.24 6.43
C LYS A 694 12.71 13.72 7.58
N THR A 695 13.37 13.26 8.64
CA THR A 695 12.76 12.81 9.88
C THR A 695 13.36 13.55 11.07
N CYS A 696 12.57 13.72 12.13
CA CYS A 696 13.04 14.33 13.37
C CYS A 696 12.60 13.47 14.56
N THR A 697 13.54 13.14 15.43
CA THR A 697 13.30 12.49 16.72
C THR A 697 13.46 13.55 17.81
N THR A 698 12.40 13.84 18.55
CA THR A 698 12.34 15.03 19.41
C THR A 698 12.14 14.72 20.90
N GLN A 699 11.99 13.45 21.26
CA GLN A 699 11.77 13.05 22.63
C GLN A 699 12.29 11.62 22.90
N GLY A 700 12.43 11.27 24.18
CA GLY A 700 13.07 10.04 24.65
C GLY A 700 14.54 10.24 24.97
N ASP A 701 15.28 9.16 25.13
CA ASP A 701 16.70 9.14 25.50
C ASP A 701 17.63 9.49 24.34
N ILE A 702 17.11 9.49 23.11
CA ILE A 702 17.83 9.78 21.89
C ILE A 702 17.00 10.79 21.08
N ILE A 703 17.61 11.92 20.76
CA ILE A 703 17.03 12.98 19.92
C ILE A 703 17.89 13.23 18.68
N GLY A 704 17.30 13.73 17.60
CA GLY A 704 18.09 13.99 16.39
C GLY A 704 17.24 14.12 15.13
N TRP A 705 17.88 13.99 13.99
CA TRP A 705 17.25 14.08 12.69
C TRP A 705 17.92 13.15 11.68
N GLY A 706 17.18 12.81 10.63
CA GLY A 706 17.70 12.06 9.49
C GLY A 706 17.19 12.63 8.18
N ASP A 707 17.96 12.45 7.13
CA ASP A 707 17.60 12.79 5.75
C ASP A 707 17.90 11.58 4.85
N ASN A 708 16.86 10.97 4.32
CA ASN A 708 16.99 9.95 3.30
C ASN A 708 16.88 10.60 1.93
N ILE A 709 17.99 10.59 1.19
CA ILE A 709 18.11 11.30 -0.08
C ILE A 709 17.97 10.30 -1.23
N ASN A 710 16.82 10.27 -1.84
CA ASN A 710 16.60 9.56 -3.10
C ASN A 710 17.13 10.41 -4.27
N THR A 711 18.44 10.36 -4.50
CA THR A 711 19.11 11.23 -5.45
C THR A 711 18.82 10.89 -6.91
N GLN A 712 18.41 9.68 -7.22
CA GLN A 712 18.31 9.23 -8.60
C GLN A 712 16.92 8.73 -9.01
N ASN A 713 16.03 8.46 -8.05
CA ASN A 713 14.68 8.00 -8.34
C ASN A 713 13.68 9.14 -8.56
N ASN A 714 14.03 10.39 -8.26
CA ASN A 714 13.10 11.51 -8.36
C ASN A 714 13.02 12.05 -9.79
N GLN A 715 14.15 12.36 -10.43
CA GLN A 715 14.18 12.90 -11.79
C GLN A 715 14.39 11.79 -12.82
N PHE A 716 13.38 11.53 -13.64
CA PHE A 716 13.53 10.61 -14.77
C PHE A 716 12.55 10.92 -15.90
N PHE A 717 12.90 10.46 -17.11
CA PHE A 717 12.05 10.44 -18.28
C PHE A 717 11.70 9.01 -18.63
N ARG A 718 10.41 8.72 -18.90
CA ARG A 718 9.91 7.38 -19.22
C ARG A 718 9.16 7.38 -20.52
N LEU A 719 9.46 6.41 -21.40
CA LEU A 719 8.67 6.04 -22.55
C LEU A 719 7.91 4.76 -22.22
N SER A 720 6.60 4.75 -22.45
CA SER A 720 5.75 3.58 -22.30
C SER A 720 4.98 3.32 -23.60
N VAL A 721 4.86 2.05 -23.97
CA VAL A 721 4.10 1.60 -25.14
C VAL A 721 3.19 0.47 -24.69
N SER A 722 1.89 0.57 -25.01
CA SER A 722 0.90 -0.46 -24.71
C SER A 722 0.16 -0.86 -25.98
N TYR A 723 0.05 -2.16 -26.22
CA TYR A 723 -0.72 -2.73 -27.32
C TYR A 723 -1.79 -3.69 -26.81
N ARG A 724 -3.04 -3.47 -27.24
CA ARG A 724 -4.19 -4.30 -26.91
C ARG A 724 -4.65 -5.08 -28.13
N PHE A 725 -4.95 -6.36 -27.95
CA PHE A 725 -5.41 -7.25 -29.02
C PHE A 725 -6.65 -8.05 -28.58
N GLY A 726 -7.36 -8.61 -29.56
CA GLY A 726 -8.61 -9.33 -29.34
C GLY A 726 -9.84 -8.43 -29.25
N LYS A 727 -11.03 -9.02 -29.12
CA LYS A 727 -12.32 -8.32 -28.94
C LYS A 727 -12.92 -8.71 -27.62
N LEU A 728 -13.08 -7.74 -26.71
CA LEU A 728 -13.82 -7.92 -25.47
C LEU A 728 -15.34 -7.93 -25.76
N LYS A 729 -15.96 -9.11 -25.75
CA LYS A 729 -17.41 -9.22 -25.57
C LYS A 729 -17.63 -10.16 -24.39
N ALA A 730 -18.04 -9.59 -23.25
CA ALA A 730 -18.67 -10.23 -22.11
C ALA A 730 -17.81 -10.63 -20.88
N SER A 731 -18.45 -10.82 -19.73
CA SER A 731 -17.92 -10.90 -18.37
C SER A 731 -18.01 -12.31 -17.78
N VAL A 732 -17.02 -12.70 -16.95
CA VAL A 732 -16.93 -13.97 -16.22
C VAL A 732 -17.79 -13.98 -14.96
N LYS A 733 -18.42 -15.11 -14.63
CA LYS A 733 -18.89 -15.39 -13.29
C LYS A 733 -17.68 -15.72 -12.40
N LYS A 734 -17.56 -15.07 -11.26
CA LYS A 734 -16.59 -15.40 -10.22
C LYS A 734 -17.30 -15.76 -8.94
N THR A 735 -16.71 -16.64 -8.18
CA THR A 735 -17.10 -16.89 -6.79
C THR A 735 -16.98 -15.59 -6.03
N GLU A 736 -18.07 -15.08 -5.45
CA GLU A 736 -18.07 -13.80 -4.73
C GLU A 736 -17.61 -13.92 -3.28
N THR A 737 -17.39 -15.16 -2.81
CA THR A 737 -16.94 -15.46 -1.44
C THR A 737 -15.67 -16.29 -1.47
N THR A 738 -14.69 -16.00 -0.58
CA THR A 738 -13.39 -16.67 -0.63
C THR A 738 -12.56 -16.49 0.62
N ILE A 739 -11.56 -17.35 0.76
CA ILE A 739 -10.61 -17.39 1.85
C ILE A 739 -9.71 -16.16 1.85
N GLU A 740 -9.52 -15.60 3.03
CA GLU A 740 -8.68 -14.43 3.27
C GLU A 740 -7.92 -14.61 4.57
N ASN A 741 -6.60 -14.45 4.53
CA ASN A 741 -5.74 -14.43 5.69
C ASN A 741 -4.94 -13.14 5.75
N SER A 742 -4.88 -12.57 6.90
CA SER A 742 -4.41 -11.20 7.06
C SER A 742 -3.23 -11.02 7.97
N ASP A 743 -3.00 -11.96 8.84
CA ASP A 743 -1.84 -11.92 9.70
C ASP A 743 -0.60 -12.31 8.87
N VAL A 744 -0.03 -11.29 8.29
CA VAL A 744 1.27 -11.41 7.67
C VAL A 744 2.28 -11.55 8.79
N VAL A 745 2.90 -12.71 8.86
CA VAL A 745 4.12 -12.87 9.64
C VAL A 745 5.07 -11.75 9.25
N GLY A 746 5.53 -11.01 10.25
CA GLY A 746 6.52 -9.95 10.03
C GLY A 746 7.78 -10.54 9.43
N GLY A 747 7.74 -10.72 8.11
CA GLY A 747 8.92 -10.92 7.32
C GLY A 747 9.45 -9.53 7.02
N ILE A 748 10.65 -9.25 7.39
CA ILE A 748 11.45 -8.06 7.16
C ILE A 748 10.74 -6.80 7.66
N SER A 749 11.30 -6.19 8.66
CA SER A 749 11.07 -4.80 9.01
C SER A 749 10.81 -4.04 7.70
N LYS A 750 9.65 -3.40 7.59
CA LYS A 750 9.52 -2.31 6.65
C LYS A 750 10.67 -1.40 7.01
N GLY A 751 11.79 -1.55 6.30
CA GLY A 751 12.97 -0.75 6.53
C GLY A 751 12.50 0.68 6.63
N LYS A 752 12.96 1.31 7.68
CA LYS A 752 12.77 2.74 7.86
C LYS A 752 13.12 3.49 6.60
#